data_f296f721959edb21f079af0d0e106fd7
#
_entry.id   f296f721959edb21f079af0d0e106fd7
#
_cell.length_a   1.000
_cell.length_b   1.000
_cell.length_c   1.000
_cell.angle_alpha   90.00
_cell.angle_beta   90.00
_cell.angle_gamma   90.00
#
_symmetry.space_group_name_H-M   'P 1'
#
loop_
_entity.id
_entity.type
_entity.pdbx_description
1 polymer ?
#
loop_
_entity_poly.entity_id
_entity_poly.type
_entity_poly.pdbx_seq_one_letter_code
_entity_poly.pdbx_strand_id
1 'polypeptide(L)'
;MKRIIAMFCGLVTMLAFSFAVAAQTTRSVTVVLQDSSSGEPVGYATVSLTKAGANTASKYALTDDKGKAVLDKVSAGSYTVKAELLGYKNYSAEITVKNSVDLGIVKMEPDRKVLDAASVTAAGNPIIIKKDTIEYTATSFKTTDNDMLEDLLKKLPGVEVGSDGSVTANGQTISKITIDGKTFFLDDPQLASKNIPAKIIDKVKVVQKKSEQAQFTGIDDGQEETVIDLSIQKGMMNGLFGNVQIGGGHDWPENTTNGNGDWRYQGAGFIGRFTEKSQLSIILNGNNTNNRGFNDLSGSMMRSMRGGGGGMGRGGGGWGNSNGITTSWMGGVNGSWDLFGDKMDLGANYLFNGTQKDVKEISDKTTFLDDGSSLIYHNDGYSFNNSYGHRFGMRLEHKFSEKTSILFQPQFNFGNGDFQEFSKFTTDGIAAGETESVAKNEGFNNNTGNNKNWTANGFLLFRQRLGLPGRTLSFNIDYNFSNNDLYGFNQSLTKTFGATDAENVNAIVNQRYDQNSKSSSVSGRLVYTEPLGAGFYLEANYQYRWSKNKSDKLTYDSADRGAYDFNADTHEYYRETDMYDKDGNIIYVDGKPVHSNEVLNSQYSSNILNQYQTHRAGVNFMFQKDKIRAQVGASIIPTITHNETNGKSYDNSVINWSPTAMLWYDINDNMNVRGFYFGNSSQPTTTQLMPVPDNTNPLNVSLGNPYLKPYFSHNIHTRYGFSNRQKFLSVYANLSGGFVQSPIVYASWYNTNGTAFSLPVNGPTSGNVNARMFLNAPFGKSNFSISSSTSGSWSTSTSYVGKSSFDTSTYYVDGDFDYVKFHNDFPDLGKSDKFLENNTQTMNFTERLKLTYRNNFVEIIAGGRSRIAKSWYTIESANTNVTRNNQASMSMNWTIPGGLGLVGEFNYNWYKGYKTPQDDEYVFNLEITKLLFKNQCTLSLKGYDLLNQSKNLSVSDSSNYHTETWNNTLGRYVILSLTWRFGNMNNASKGMRGRGPGGPGHGPGPGGPPPMM
;
A
#
# COMPACT_ATOMS: atom_id res chain seq x y z
N MET A 1 -29.93 -7.75 11.36
CA MET A 1 -29.95 -6.29 11.19
C MET A 1 -30.30 -5.53 12.47
N LYS A 2 -31.48 -5.70 13.13
CA LYS A 2 -31.85 -4.95 14.36
C LYS A 2 -30.87 -5.14 15.55
N ARG A 3 -30.27 -6.31 15.76
CA ARG A 3 -29.30 -6.57 16.84
C ARG A 3 -27.89 -6.01 16.59
N ILE A 4 -27.48 -5.88 15.33
CA ILE A 4 -26.17 -5.32 14.93
C ILE A 4 -26.20 -3.79 15.01
N ILE A 5 -27.33 -3.18 14.63
CA ILE A 5 -27.56 -1.74 14.80
C ILE A 5 -27.61 -1.37 16.31
N ALA A 6 -28.21 -2.23 17.15
CA ALA A 6 -28.21 -2.02 18.60
C ALA A 6 -26.81 -2.13 19.23
N MET A 7 -25.95 -3.01 18.73
CA MET A 7 -24.55 -3.10 19.17
C MET A 7 -23.71 -1.89 18.73
N PHE A 8 -23.92 -1.37 17.51
CA PHE A 8 -23.24 -0.17 17.02
C PHE A 8 -23.74 1.10 17.73
N CYS A 9 -25.04 1.21 17.97
CA CYS A 9 -25.60 2.29 18.79
C CYS A 9 -25.14 2.20 20.26
N GLY A 10 -24.97 1.00 20.80
CA GLY A 10 -24.42 0.79 22.13
C GLY A 10 -22.96 1.24 22.27
N LEU A 11 -22.15 1.06 21.21
CA LEU A 11 -20.75 1.51 21.19
C LEU A 11 -20.66 3.04 21.07
N VAL A 12 -21.54 3.65 20.30
CA VAL A 12 -21.62 5.11 20.14
C VAL A 12 -22.16 5.76 21.41
N THR A 13 -23.12 5.15 22.09
CA THR A 13 -23.65 5.66 23.38
C THR A 13 -22.66 5.46 24.53
N MET A 14 -21.85 4.42 24.57
CA MET A 14 -20.76 4.30 25.54
C MET A 14 -19.69 5.39 25.38
N LEU A 15 -19.40 5.81 24.17
CA LEU A 15 -18.51 6.95 23.90
C LEU A 15 -19.13 8.31 24.30
N ALA A 16 -20.45 8.44 24.29
CA ALA A 16 -21.13 9.67 24.67
C ALA A 16 -21.29 9.82 26.21
N PHE A 17 -21.28 8.73 26.96
CA PHE A 17 -21.45 8.80 28.41
C PHE A 17 -20.17 9.06 29.23
N SER A 18 -19.00 9.10 28.62
CA SER A 18 -17.74 9.34 29.33
C SER A 18 -17.41 10.83 29.59
N PHE A 19 -18.27 11.77 29.26
CA PHE A 19 -18.01 13.21 29.34
C PHE A 19 -18.90 14.01 30.30
N ALA A 20 -19.52 13.37 31.30
CA ALA A 20 -20.13 14.11 32.39
C ALA A 20 -19.07 14.38 33.48
N VAL A 21 -18.16 15.33 33.22
CA VAL A 21 -17.29 15.90 34.27
C VAL A 21 -17.94 17.19 34.79
N ALA A 22 -18.17 17.20 36.09
CA ALA A 22 -18.73 18.32 36.86
C ALA A 22 -18.00 19.65 36.55
N ALA A 23 -18.75 20.70 36.29
CA ALA A 23 -18.28 22.06 36.19
C ALA A 23 -17.72 22.56 37.55
N GLN A 24 -16.44 22.31 37.78
CA GLN A 24 -15.70 23.08 38.79
C GLN A 24 -15.36 24.44 38.20
N THR A 25 -15.56 25.51 38.93
CA THR A 25 -15.14 26.84 38.59
C THR A 25 -13.61 26.84 38.42
N THR A 26 -13.16 26.71 37.18
CA THR A 26 -11.74 26.63 36.86
C THR A 26 -11.17 28.05 36.61
N ARG A 27 -10.24 28.49 37.45
CA ARG A 27 -9.44 29.69 37.24
C ARG A 27 -8.39 29.40 36.17
N SER A 28 -8.15 30.38 35.31
CA SER A 28 -7.11 30.28 34.27
C SER A 28 -6.15 31.49 34.35
N VAL A 29 -4.92 31.28 33.90
CA VAL A 29 -3.96 32.34 33.66
C VAL A 29 -3.69 32.40 32.16
N THR A 30 -3.94 33.56 31.56
CA THR A 30 -3.73 33.81 30.13
C THR A 30 -2.58 34.80 29.95
N VAL A 31 -1.74 34.58 28.93
CA VAL A 31 -0.67 35.47 28.52
C VAL A 31 -0.49 35.45 27.01
N VAL A 32 -0.13 36.58 26.43
CA VAL A 32 0.27 36.69 25.03
C VAL A 32 1.71 37.15 24.97
N LEU A 33 2.59 36.32 24.36
CA LEU A 33 3.99 36.66 24.20
C LEU A 33 4.25 37.32 22.86
N GLN A 34 5.02 38.41 22.86
CA GLN A 34 5.37 39.20 21.69
C GLN A 34 6.87 39.50 21.69
N ASP A 35 7.51 39.41 20.52
CA ASP A 35 8.91 39.84 20.37
C ASP A 35 9.05 41.35 20.60
N SER A 36 9.96 41.73 21.45
CA SER A 36 10.16 43.15 21.86
C SER A 36 10.73 44.03 20.74
N SER A 37 11.39 43.45 19.74
CA SER A 37 12.04 44.16 18.64
C SER A 37 11.20 44.20 17.36
N SER A 38 10.54 43.11 17.00
CA SER A 38 9.73 43.02 15.79
C SER A 38 8.24 43.26 16.01
N GLY A 39 7.76 43.09 17.24
CA GLY A 39 6.33 43.14 17.56
C GLY A 39 5.55 41.93 17.11
N GLU A 40 6.18 40.90 16.56
CA GLU A 40 5.54 39.67 16.14
C GLU A 40 5.19 38.76 17.31
N PRO A 41 4.14 37.90 17.18
CA PRO A 41 3.80 36.93 18.22
C PRO A 41 4.90 35.90 18.41
N VAL A 42 5.25 35.59 19.67
CA VAL A 42 6.21 34.54 20.01
C VAL A 42 5.44 33.23 20.24
N GLY A 43 5.36 32.43 19.18
CA GLY A 43 4.72 31.12 19.23
C GLY A 43 5.63 30.03 19.83
N TYR A 44 5.00 29.00 20.38
CA TYR A 44 5.66 27.81 20.92
C TYR A 44 6.64 28.05 22.09
N ALA A 45 6.54 29.17 22.76
CA ALA A 45 7.26 29.44 24.01
C ALA A 45 6.59 28.66 25.17
N THR A 46 7.42 28.15 26.07
CA THR A 46 6.93 27.46 27.27
C THR A 46 6.59 28.50 28.34
N VAL A 47 5.32 28.54 28.74
CA VAL A 47 4.86 29.34 29.89
C VAL A 47 4.60 28.41 31.06
N SER A 48 5.22 28.66 32.22
CA SER A 48 5.11 27.86 33.43
C SER A 48 4.67 28.68 34.63
N LEU A 49 3.89 28.03 35.54
CA LEU A 49 3.51 28.58 36.84
C LEU A 49 4.15 27.77 37.95
N THR A 50 4.96 28.40 38.77
CA THR A 50 5.55 27.80 39.99
C THR A 50 4.88 28.42 41.21
N LYS A 51 4.29 27.61 42.08
CA LYS A 51 3.66 28.09 43.30
C LYS A 51 4.71 28.62 44.26
N ALA A 52 4.44 29.72 44.95
CA ALA A 52 5.35 30.29 45.94
C ALA A 52 5.79 29.24 46.97
N GLY A 53 7.12 29.10 47.14
CA GLY A 53 7.72 28.07 48.00
C GLY A 53 7.90 26.67 47.38
N ALA A 54 7.59 26.48 46.10
CA ALA A 54 7.82 25.24 45.40
C ALA A 54 9.00 25.34 44.41
N ASN A 55 9.81 24.28 44.29
CA ASN A 55 10.97 24.24 43.40
C ASN A 55 10.62 23.71 42.00
N THR A 56 9.39 23.30 41.76
CA THR A 56 8.94 22.76 40.49
C THR A 56 7.69 23.46 39.99
N ALA A 57 7.56 23.62 38.65
CA ALA A 57 6.41 24.23 38.05
C ALA A 57 5.14 23.37 38.32
N SER A 58 4.10 24.00 38.82
CA SER A 58 2.81 23.36 39.08
C SER A 58 1.92 23.26 37.84
N LYS A 59 2.11 24.12 36.84
CA LYS A 59 1.41 24.17 35.57
C LYS A 59 2.33 24.70 34.46
N TYR A 60 2.11 24.27 33.24
CA TYR A 60 2.80 24.82 32.05
C TYR A 60 1.87 24.72 30.84
N ALA A 61 2.06 25.62 29.87
CA ALA A 61 1.43 25.64 28.57
C ALA A 61 2.40 26.17 27.53
N LEU A 62 2.21 25.78 26.27
CA LEU A 62 2.92 26.39 25.15
C LEU A 62 2.06 27.50 24.55
N THR A 63 2.71 28.55 24.06
CA THR A 63 2.01 29.57 23.27
C THR A 63 1.61 29.01 21.91
N ASP A 64 0.45 29.42 21.41
CA ASP A 64 0.00 29.13 20.04
C ASP A 64 0.78 30.00 19.02
N ASP A 65 0.42 29.89 17.74
CA ASP A 65 0.98 30.67 16.64
C ASP A 65 0.72 32.18 16.74
N LYS A 66 -0.24 32.59 17.60
CA LYS A 66 -0.52 33.99 17.93
C LYS A 66 0.17 34.45 19.24
N GLY A 67 1.09 33.65 19.76
CA GLY A 67 1.80 33.92 20.99
C GLY A 67 0.97 33.74 22.28
N LYS A 68 -0.26 33.19 22.22
CA LYS A 68 -1.15 33.08 23.37
C LYS A 68 -0.98 31.74 24.08
N ALA A 69 -0.81 31.79 25.41
CA ALA A 69 -0.87 30.62 26.28
C ALA A 69 -1.99 30.76 27.31
N VAL A 70 -2.70 29.65 27.58
CA VAL A 70 -3.73 29.54 28.61
C VAL A 70 -3.40 28.40 29.55
N LEU A 71 -3.22 28.70 30.81
CA LEU A 71 -2.98 27.73 31.87
C LEU A 71 -4.29 27.56 32.68
N ASP A 72 -4.97 26.45 32.44
CA ASP A 72 -6.27 26.16 33.05
C ASP A 72 -6.14 25.43 34.39
N LYS A 73 -7.22 25.45 35.17
CA LYS A 73 -7.34 24.74 36.46
C LYS A 73 -6.23 25.16 37.46
N VAL A 74 -5.99 26.46 37.56
CA VAL A 74 -5.03 27.02 38.50
C VAL A 74 -5.74 27.21 39.85
N SER A 75 -5.12 26.74 40.93
CA SER A 75 -5.63 26.95 42.30
C SER A 75 -5.33 28.39 42.75
N ALA A 76 -6.16 28.92 43.66
CA ALA A 76 -5.86 30.21 44.27
C ALA A 76 -4.51 30.18 45.01
N GLY A 77 -3.74 31.23 44.87
CA GLY A 77 -2.40 31.34 45.50
C GLY A 77 -1.47 32.29 44.77
N SER A 78 -0.27 32.49 45.34
CA SER A 78 0.80 33.26 44.70
C SER A 78 1.68 32.33 43.86
N TYR A 79 2.00 32.77 42.64
CA TYR A 79 2.78 32.02 41.67
C TYR A 79 3.83 32.91 41.00
N THR A 80 4.93 32.29 40.61
CA THR A 80 5.86 32.86 39.66
C THR A 80 5.53 32.37 38.27
N VAL A 81 5.18 33.27 37.35
CA VAL A 81 5.05 32.97 35.93
C VAL A 81 6.42 33.04 35.30
N LYS A 82 6.81 32.05 34.51
CA LYS A 82 8.01 32.11 33.66
C LYS A 82 7.63 31.82 32.22
N ALA A 83 8.18 32.59 31.28
CA ALA A 83 8.09 32.30 29.85
C ALA A 83 9.50 32.07 29.31
N GLU A 84 9.69 30.94 28.62
CA GLU A 84 11.00 30.49 28.15
C GLU A 84 10.90 30.03 26.70
N LEU A 85 11.81 30.55 25.85
CA LEU A 85 12.00 30.13 24.46
C LEU A 85 13.46 30.30 24.08
N LEU A 86 14.04 29.32 23.40
CA LEU A 86 15.42 29.40 22.92
C LEU A 86 15.56 30.57 21.94
N GLY A 87 16.54 31.43 22.20
CA GLY A 87 16.76 32.68 21.45
C GLY A 87 16.15 33.91 22.09
N TYR A 88 15.48 33.78 23.25
CA TYR A 88 14.93 34.87 24.04
C TYR A 88 15.42 34.83 25.48
N LYS A 89 15.54 36.01 26.14
CA LYS A 89 15.74 36.07 27.56
C LYS A 89 14.50 35.58 28.29
N ASN A 90 14.70 34.79 29.36
CA ASN A 90 13.63 34.27 30.16
C ASN A 90 12.86 35.43 30.84
N TYR A 91 11.55 35.41 30.67
CA TYR A 91 10.66 36.31 31.41
C TYR A 91 10.25 35.67 32.72
N SER A 92 10.16 36.43 33.79
CA SER A 92 9.70 35.98 35.10
C SER A 92 8.93 37.09 35.82
N ALA A 93 7.75 36.79 36.34
CA ALA A 93 6.94 37.73 37.13
C ALA A 93 6.16 37.00 38.23
N GLU A 94 5.95 37.64 39.35
CA GLU A 94 5.09 37.13 40.44
C GLU A 94 3.66 37.59 40.24
N ILE A 95 2.71 36.66 40.40
CA ILE A 95 1.26 36.90 40.26
C ILE A 95 0.49 36.26 41.42
N THR A 96 -0.61 36.88 41.78
CA THR A 96 -1.56 36.29 42.74
C THR A 96 -2.87 35.93 42.04
N VAL A 97 -3.18 34.64 42.02
CA VAL A 97 -4.39 34.12 41.39
C VAL A 97 -5.51 34.01 42.41
N LYS A 98 -6.40 35.00 42.47
CA LYS A 98 -7.64 34.98 43.23
C LYS A 98 -8.84 34.55 42.33
N ASN A 99 -8.84 35.08 41.09
CA ASN A 99 -9.77 34.76 40.01
C ASN A 99 -8.94 34.44 38.75
N SER A 100 -9.57 34.23 37.59
CA SER A 100 -8.83 34.11 36.33
C SER A 100 -8.05 35.41 36.08
N VAL A 101 -6.79 35.28 35.67
CA VAL A 101 -5.83 36.39 35.50
C VAL A 101 -5.47 36.43 34.00
N ASP A 102 -5.57 37.60 33.40
CA ASP A 102 -5.00 37.88 32.10
C ASP A 102 -3.80 38.81 32.25
N LEU A 103 -2.63 38.36 31.84
CA LEU A 103 -1.39 39.10 31.92
C LEU A 103 -1.21 40.04 30.74
N GLY A 104 -2.10 40.00 29.75
CA GLY A 104 -2.00 40.77 28.53
C GLY A 104 -0.77 40.39 27.70
N ILE A 105 -0.22 41.38 26.99
CA ILE A 105 0.96 41.24 26.14
C ILE A 105 2.23 41.36 26.97
N VAL A 106 3.00 40.27 26.98
CA VAL A 106 4.33 40.21 27.59
C VAL A 106 5.39 40.22 26.50
N LYS A 107 6.28 41.20 26.55
CA LYS A 107 7.36 41.37 25.57
C LYS A 107 8.56 40.50 25.94
N MET A 108 8.99 39.63 25.02
CA MET A 108 10.16 38.77 25.13
C MET A 108 11.35 39.42 24.41
N GLU A 109 12.47 39.63 25.10
CA GLU A 109 13.68 40.18 24.50
C GLU A 109 14.51 39.08 23.82
N PRO A 110 14.90 39.26 22.52
CA PRO A 110 15.85 38.35 21.88
C PRO A 110 17.18 38.27 22.61
N ASP A 111 17.66 37.08 22.91
CA ASP A 111 18.98 36.86 23.51
C ASP A 111 19.99 36.39 22.45
N ARG A 112 20.85 37.31 22.02
CA ARG A 112 21.88 37.06 21.01
C ARG A 112 23.08 36.22 21.53
N LYS A 113 23.13 35.88 22.83
CA LYS A 113 24.26 35.15 23.44
C LYS A 113 24.07 33.65 23.61
N VAL A 114 22.90 33.07 23.25
CA VAL A 114 22.57 31.65 23.48
C VAL A 114 22.74 30.83 22.21
N LEU A 115 23.81 30.97 21.45
CA LEU A 115 24.16 30.11 20.34
C LEU A 115 25.11 28.95 20.68
N ASP A 116 25.60 28.85 21.90
CA ASP A 116 26.42 27.72 22.36
C ASP A 116 25.78 27.03 23.57
N ALA A 117 25.35 25.78 23.32
CA ALA A 117 24.95 24.78 24.31
C ALA A 117 23.61 24.98 25.05
N ALA A 118 22.50 24.78 24.35
CA ALA A 118 21.29 24.27 25.02
C ALA A 118 21.25 22.76 24.94
N SER A 119 21.75 22.10 25.97
CA SER A 119 21.41 20.68 26.21
C SER A 119 19.95 20.64 26.71
N VAL A 120 18.99 20.38 25.81
CA VAL A 120 17.60 20.15 26.22
C VAL A 120 17.53 18.77 26.85
N THR A 121 17.51 18.73 28.18
CA THR A 121 17.27 17.50 28.99
C THR A 121 15.79 17.31 29.34
N ALA A 122 14.88 17.90 28.61
CA ALA A 122 13.48 17.48 28.64
C ALA A 122 13.21 16.66 27.37
N ALA A 123 12.87 15.40 27.53
CA ALA A 123 12.37 14.58 26.43
C ALA A 123 11.10 15.28 25.89
N GLY A 124 11.29 16.13 24.88
CA GLY A 124 10.18 16.73 24.15
C GLY A 124 9.31 15.60 23.61
N ASN A 125 8.01 15.86 23.50
CA ASN A 125 7.13 14.84 22.90
C ASN A 125 7.66 14.48 21.50
N PRO A 126 7.92 13.19 21.23
CA PRO A 126 8.39 12.74 19.94
C PRO A 126 7.36 12.94 18.81
N ILE A 127 6.12 13.33 19.13
CA ILE A 127 5.02 13.44 18.18
C ILE A 127 4.35 14.80 18.35
N ILE A 128 4.34 15.60 17.29
CA ILE A 128 3.63 16.87 17.22
C ILE A 128 2.51 16.75 16.21
N ILE A 129 1.28 16.97 16.65
CA ILE A 129 0.10 16.90 15.80
C ILE A 129 -0.33 18.33 15.49
N LYS A 130 -0.36 18.66 14.19
CA LYS A 130 -0.89 19.89 13.61
C LYS A 130 -2.21 19.56 12.88
N LYS A 131 -2.91 20.57 12.41
CA LYS A 131 -4.22 20.41 11.76
C LYS A 131 -4.24 19.39 10.61
N ASP A 132 -3.22 19.41 9.77
CA ASP A 132 -3.06 18.59 8.54
C ASP A 132 -1.78 17.74 8.56
N THR A 133 -1.00 17.80 9.63
CA THR A 133 0.33 17.18 9.70
C THR A 133 0.55 16.51 11.05
N ILE A 134 1.03 15.28 11.03
CA ILE A 134 1.60 14.61 12.20
C ILE A 134 3.11 14.57 12.03
N GLU A 135 3.83 15.23 12.90
CA GLU A 135 5.29 15.31 12.88
C GLU A 135 5.86 14.39 13.95
N TYR A 136 6.74 13.49 13.56
CA TYR A 136 7.47 12.59 14.43
C TYR A 136 8.94 13.02 14.47
N THR A 137 9.50 13.21 15.65
CA THR A 137 10.94 13.44 15.81
C THR A 137 11.66 12.11 15.66
N ALA A 138 12.32 11.88 14.53
CA ALA A 138 12.91 10.59 14.17
C ALA A 138 13.95 10.12 15.19
N THR A 139 14.73 11.04 15.75
CA THR A 139 15.78 10.77 16.76
C THR A 139 15.23 10.26 18.09
N SER A 140 13.95 10.42 18.36
CA SER A 140 13.28 9.89 19.56
C SER A 140 12.89 8.41 19.44
N PHE A 141 12.94 7.84 18.23
CA PHE A 141 12.68 6.42 17.96
C PHE A 141 13.99 5.68 17.79
N LYS A 142 14.17 4.59 18.53
CA LYS A 142 15.42 3.85 18.50
C LYS A 142 15.59 3.12 17.18
N THR A 143 16.61 3.49 16.43
CA THR A 143 17.02 2.84 15.20
C THR A 143 18.48 2.41 15.32
N THR A 144 18.82 1.31 14.70
CA THR A 144 20.21 0.89 14.51
C THR A 144 20.83 1.71 13.38
N ASP A 145 22.13 1.61 13.26
CA ASP A 145 22.83 2.31 12.19
C ASP A 145 22.60 1.69 10.80
N ASN A 146 22.07 0.47 10.77
CA ASN A 146 21.75 -0.25 9.54
C ASN A 146 20.28 -0.10 9.17
N ASP A 147 19.43 0.46 10.06
CA ASP A 147 18.01 0.60 9.81
C ASP A 147 17.75 1.57 8.66
N MET A 148 16.83 1.19 7.80
CA MET A 148 16.29 2.03 6.75
C MET A 148 15.07 2.81 7.25
N LEU A 149 14.57 3.74 6.45
CA LEU A 149 13.35 4.49 6.78
C LEU A 149 12.18 3.55 7.10
N GLU A 150 12.06 2.41 6.43
CA GLU A 150 11.02 1.41 6.69
C GLU A 150 11.04 0.96 8.16
N ASP A 151 12.21 0.70 8.72
CA ASP A 151 12.36 0.25 10.11
C ASP A 151 11.98 1.35 11.11
N LEU A 152 12.27 2.60 10.77
CA LEU A 152 11.79 3.75 11.52
C LEU A 152 10.26 3.86 11.42
N LEU A 153 9.69 3.77 10.22
CA LEU A 153 8.24 3.88 9.99
C LEU A 153 7.45 2.83 10.77
N LYS A 154 7.93 1.58 10.84
CA LYS A 154 7.31 0.51 11.64
C LYS A 154 7.21 0.83 13.14
N LYS A 155 8.08 1.73 13.64
CA LYS A 155 8.11 2.16 15.04
C LYS A 155 7.20 3.36 15.31
N LEU A 156 6.76 4.08 14.27
CA LEU A 156 5.92 5.26 14.43
C LEU A 156 4.48 4.86 14.75
N PRO A 157 3.87 5.44 15.80
CA PRO A 157 2.47 5.20 16.11
C PRO A 157 1.57 5.64 14.96
N GLY A 158 0.63 4.75 14.53
CA GLY A 158 -0.30 5.03 13.45
C GLY A 158 0.25 4.82 12.05
N VAL A 159 1.50 4.44 11.91
CA VAL A 159 2.11 4.06 10.63
C VAL A 159 2.21 2.54 10.57
N GLU A 160 1.78 1.96 9.47
CA GLU A 160 1.87 0.52 9.18
C GLU A 160 2.59 0.33 7.85
N VAL A 161 3.48 -0.66 7.82
CA VAL A 161 4.18 -1.07 6.60
C VAL A 161 3.75 -2.49 6.27
N GLY A 162 3.19 -2.67 5.08
CA GLY A 162 2.76 -3.97 4.58
C GLY A 162 3.94 -4.85 4.19
N SER A 163 3.69 -6.16 4.07
CA SER A 163 4.69 -7.12 3.56
C SER A 163 5.12 -6.84 2.12
N ASP A 164 4.23 -6.20 1.36
CA ASP A 164 4.48 -5.71 0.00
C ASP A 164 5.28 -4.40 -0.04
N GLY A 165 5.64 -3.83 1.13
CA GLY A 165 6.31 -2.55 1.25
C GLY A 165 5.39 -1.33 1.14
N SER A 166 4.08 -1.52 1.02
CA SER A 166 3.12 -0.43 1.07
C SER A 166 3.11 0.22 2.45
N VAL A 167 3.07 1.54 2.47
CA VAL A 167 3.04 2.31 3.72
C VAL A 167 1.64 2.91 3.88
N THR A 168 1.06 2.72 5.05
CA THR A 168 -0.18 3.40 5.43
C THR A 168 0.02 4.21 6.69
N ALA A 169 -0.58 5.38 6.76
CA ALA A 169 -0.57 6.20 7.97
C ALA A 169 -2.01 6.56 8.34
N ASN A 170 -2.38 6.27 9.60
CA ASN A 170 -3.75 6.43 10.10
C ASN A 170 -4.83 5.77 9.22
N GLY A 171 -4.46 4.61 8.62
CA GLY A 171 -5.33 3.84 7.74
C GLY A 171 -5.45 4.38 6.31
N GLN A 172 -4.65 5.39 5.94
CA GLN A 172 -4.56 5.90 4.56
C GLN A 172 -3.24 5.50 3.92
N THR A 173 -3.31 5.05 2.68
CA THR A 173 -2.12 4.69 1.91
C THR A 173 -1.30 5.95 1.59
N ILE A 174 0.00 5.87 1.80
CA ILE A 174 0.94 6.93 1.42
C ILE A 174 1.14 6.87 -0.10
N SER A 175 0.87 7.99 -0.76
CA SER A 175 1.02 8.10 -2.22
C SER A 175 2.46 8.34 -2.64
N LYS A 176 3.21 9.14 -1.86
CA LYS A 176 4.61 9.49 -2.16
C LYS A 176 5.38 9.90 -0.90
N ILE A 177 6.71 9.84 -1.01
CA ILE A 177 7.62 10.35 0.01
C ILE A 177 8.40 11.53 -0.57
N THR A 178 8.47 12.64 0.19
CA THR A 178 9.24 13.82 -0.16
C THR A 178 10.38 14.02 0.85
N ILE A 179 11.43 14.70 0.43
CA ILE A 179 12.54 15.12 1.29
C ILE A 179 12.60 16.64 1.25
N ASP A 180 12.30 17.28 2.39
CA ASP A 180 12.19 18.74 2.51
C ASP A 180 11.32 19.35 1.41
N GLY A 181 10.15 18.72 1.18
CA GLY A 181 9.14 19.12 0.20
C GLY A 181 9.40 18.66 -1.25
N LYS A 182 10.61 18.20 -1.59
CA LYS A 182 10.97 17.72 -2.93
C LYS A 182 10.67 16.24 -3.08
N THR A 183 10.03 15.85 -4.17
CA THR A 183 9.62 14.46 -4.39
C THR A 183 10.84 13.55 -4.62
N PHE A 184 10.89 12.43 -3.89
CA PHE A 184 11.95 11.45 -3.99
C PHE A 184 11.47 10.24 -4.81
N PHE A 185 12.11 9.95 -5.94
CA PHE A 185 11.73 8.92 -6.91
C PHE A 185 10.24 8.97 -7.31
N LEU A 186 9.70 10.18 -7.45
CA LEU A 186 8.31 10.47 -7.81
C LEU A 186 7.30 9.72 -6.90
N ASP A 187 6.51 8.83 -7.42
CA ASP A 187 5.36 8.26 -6.73
C ASP A 187 5.63 6.82 -6.22
N ASP A 188 6.88 6.51 -5.82
CA ASP A 188 7.23 5.20 -5.28
C ASP A 188 7.69 5.28 -3.81
N PRO A 189 6.76 5.18 -2.83
CA PRO A 189 7.09 5.21 -1.41
C PRO A 189 8.03 4.08 -0.98
N GLN A 190 7.97 2.91 -1.63
CA GLN A 190 8.78 1.76 -1.28
C GLN A 190 10.26 2.01 -1.58
N LEU A 191 10.56 2.67 -2.71
CA LEU A 191 11.93 3.08 -3.04
C LEU A 191 12.54 3.95 -1.95
N ALA A 192 11.78 4.91 -1.43
CA ALA A 192 12.24 5.74 -0.34
C ALA A 192 12.35 4.96 0.97
N SER A 193 11.31 4.21 1.36
CA SER A 193 11.26 3.55 2.67
C SER A 193 12.36 2.49 2.84
N LYS A 194 12.67 1.74 1.80
CA LYS A 194 13.65 0.65 1.85
C LYS A 194 15.10 1.06 1.58
N ASN A 195 15.34 2.26 1.04
CA ASN A 195 16.68 2.66 0.62
C ASN A 195 17.22 3.92 1.29
N ILE A 196 16.39 4.72 1.95
CA ILE A 196 16.86 5.87 2.72
C ILE A 196 17.31 5.41 4.13
N PRO A 197 18.55 5.69 4.54
CA PRO A 197 19.00 5.36 5.89
C PRO A 197 18.24 6.15 6.95
N ALA A 198 17.71 5.48 7.98
CA ALA A 198 16.96 6.14 9.06
C ALA A 198 17.75 7.25 9.78
N LYS A 199 19.05 7.10 9.86
CA LYS A 199 19.96 8.03 10.55
C LYS A 199 20.07 9.43 9.95
N ILE A 200 19.77 9.61 8.67
CA ILE A 200 19.83 10.95 8.07
C ILE A 200 18.58 11.78 8.37
N ILE A 201 17.53 11.15 8.90
CA ILE A 201 16.24 11.77 9.10
C ILE A 201 16.19 12.46 10.46
N ASP A 202 15.78 13.72 10.48
CA ASP A 202 15.48 14.48 11.69
C ASP A 202 14.01 14.32 12.07
N LYS A 203 13.12 14.49 11.09
CA LYS A 203 11.67 14.42 11.30
C LYS A 203 10.98 13.64 10.18
N VAL A 204 9.94 12.93 10.56
CA VAL A 204 8.97 12.33 9.64
C VAL A 204 7.65 13.06 9.81
N LYS A 205 7.15 13.68 8.75
CA LYS A 205 5.87 14.40 8.76
C LYS A 205 4.89 13.64 7.87
N VAL A 206 3.79 13.20 8.44
CA VAL A 206 2.66 12.66 7.70
C VAL A 206 1.73 13.84 7.40
N VAL A 207 1.64 14.23 6.14
CA VAL A 207 0.94 15.44 5.69
C VAL A 207 -0.25 15.05 4.81
N GLN A 208 -1.40 15.67 5.07
CA GLN A 208 -2.53 15.66 4.16
C GLN A 208 -2.33 16.79 3.15
N LYS A 209 -1.79 16.45 1.98
CA LYS A 209 -1.50 17.42 0.93
C LYS A 209 -2.71 17.57 0.01
N LYS A 210 -3.19 18.79 -0.18
CA LYS A 210 -4.24 19.08 -1.15
C LYS A 210 -3.77 18.78 -2.57
N SER A 211 -4.71 18.53 -3.48
CA SER A 211 -4.41 18.37 -4.89
C SER A 211 -3.59 19.55 -5.43
N GLU A 212 -2.83 19.35 -6.49
CA GLU A 212 -2.09 20.41 -7.18
C GLU A 212 -3.02 21.54 -7.65
N GLN A 213 -4.26 21.17 -8.01
CA GLN A 213 -5.29 22.12 -8.38
C GLN A 213 -5.75 22.97 -7.19
N ALA A 214 -6.08 22.33 -6.07
CA ALA A 214 -6.55 23.01 -4.86
C ALA A 214 -5.47 23.91 -4.23
N GLN A 215 -4.20 23.51 -4.31
CA GLN A 215 -3.07 24.35 -3.88
C GLN A 215 -2.97 25.64 -4.71
N PHE A 216 -3.18 25.53 -6.02
CA PHE A 216 -3.12 26.68 -6.91
C PHE A 216 -4.34 27.61 -6.78
N THR A 217 -5.54 27.03 -6.74
CA THR A 217 -6.79 27.82 -6.67
C THR A 217 -7.02 28.43 -5.29
N GLY A 218 -6.46 27.83 -4.24
CA GLY A 218 -6.81 28.12 -2.84
C GLY A 218 -8.16 27.53 -2.42
N ILE A 219 -8.87 26.89 -3.35
CA ILE A 219 -10.18 26.28 -3.15
C ILE A 219 -9.98 24.77 -3.02
N ASP A 220 -10.57 24.21 -2.00
CA ASP A 220 -10.45 22.78 -1.72
C ASP A 220 -11.38 22.00 -2.64
N ASP A 221 -10.81 21.14 -3.48
CA ASP A 221 -11.54 20.26 -4.40
C ASP A 221 -11.87 18.88 -3.80
N GLY A 222 -11.54 18.69 -2.53
CA GLY A 222 -11.76 17.44 -1.81
C GLY A 222 -10.80 16.32 -2.16
N GLN A 223 -9.84 16.56 -3.03
CA GLN A 223 -8.80 15.60 -3.35
C GLN A 223 -7.59 15.89 -2.47
N GLU A 224 -7.31 14.96 -1.56
CA GLU A 224 -6.13 15.01 -0.72
C GLU A 224 -5.28 13.75 -0.91
N GLU A 225 -3.98 13.97 -0.90
CA GLU A 225 -3.00 12.90 -0.86
C GLU A 225 -2.41 12.81 0.55
N THR A 226 -2.21 11.60 1.06
CA THR A 226 -1.40 11.41 2.26
C THR A 226 0.05 11.20 1.84
N VAL A 227 0.91 12.11 2.25
CA VAL A 227 2.32 12.16 1.88
C VAL A 227 3.18 12.08 3.13
N ILE A 228 4.29 11.37 3.07
CA ILE A 228 5.34 11.48 4.07
C ILE A 228 6.39 12.50 3.59
N ASP A 229 6.58 13.60 4.34
CA ASP A 229 7.65 14.56 4.13
C ASP A 229 8.75 14.35 5.18
N LEU A 230 9.95 14.03 4.71
CA LEU A 230 11.12 13.80 5.54
C LEU A 230 11.92 15.10 5.67
N SER A 231 12.23 15.51 6.88
CA SER A 231 13.23 16.53 7.10
C SER A 231 14.58 15.90 7.40
N ILE A 232 15.59 16.34 6.69
CA ILE A 232 16.95 15.85 6.85
C ILE A 232 17.67 16.60 7.98
N GLN A 233 18.56 15.91 8.70
CA GLN A 233 19.37 16.52 9.76
C GLN A 233 20.22 17.67 9.20
N LYS A 234 20.21 18.82 9.86
CA LYS A 234 20.87 20.06 9.40
C LYS A 234 22.34 19.88 9.01
N GLY A 235 23.07 18.97 9.67
CA GLY A 235 24.45 18.65 9.33
C GLY A 235 24.68 17.91 8.02
N MET A 236 23.63 17.46 7.35
CA MET A 236 23.69 16.75 6.06
C MET A 236 23.57 17.69 4.85
N MET A 237 23.15 18.94 5.07
CA MET A 237 23.03 19.93 4.01
C MET A 237 24.41 20.43 3.54
N ASN A 238 24.52 20.74 2.24
CA ASN A 238 25.71 21.29 1.59
C ASN A 238 26.95 20.37 1.60
N GLY A 239 26.74 19.03 1.57
CA GLY A 239 27.84 18.08 1.53
C GLY A 239 27.51 16.78 0.82
N LEU A 240 28.53 16.02 0.51
CA LEU A 240 28.43 14.64 0.09
C LEU A 240 28.34 13.73 1.31
N PHE A 241 27.37 12.85 1.35
CA PHE A 241 27.19 11.87 2.41
C PHE A 241 26.64 10.56 1.85
N GLY A 242 26.85 9.48 2.58
CA GLY A 242 26.33 8.20 2.16
C GLY A 242 26.69 7.07 3.11
N ASN A 243 26.09 5.92 2.82
CA ASN A 243 26.44 4.64 3.42
C ASN A 243 26.52 3.55 2.36
N VAL A 244 27.38 2.59 2.61
CA VAL A 244 27.49 1.35 1.82
C VAL A 244 27.49 0.19 2.81
N GLN A 245 26.61 -0.77 2.56
CA GLN A 245 26.48 -2.00 3.33
C GLN A 245 26.81 -3.18 2.43
N ILE A 246 27.59 -4.10 2.94
CA ILE A 246 27.83 -5.41 2.33
C ILE A 246 27.67 -6.48 3.42
N GLY A 247 27.09 -7.61 3.07
CA GLY A 247 26.90 -8.71 4.00
C GLY A 247 26.89 -10.05 3.29
N GLY A 248 27.42 -11.06 3.96
CA GLY A 248 27.42 -12.44 3.52
C GLY A 248 27.02 -13.35 4.68
N GLY A 249 26.37 -14.46 4.35
CA GLY A 249 25.86 -15.39 5.33
C GLY A 249 25.48 -16.72 4.69
N HIS A 250 24.86 -17.58 5.48
CA HIS A 250 24.45 -18.91 5.03
C HIS A 250 23.24 -19.39 5.82
N ASP A 251 22.45 -20.26 5.24
CA ASP A 251 21.39 -20.99 5.92
C ASP A 251 22.01 -21.88 7.01
N TRP A 252 21.39 -21.94 8.22
CA TRP A 252 22.01 -22.65 9.34
C TRP A 252 21.00 -23.29 10.31
N PRO A 253 21.20 -24.59 10.62
CA PRO A 253 21.79 -25.59 9.77
C PRO A 253 21.01 -25.68 8.45
N GLU A 254 21.43 -26.46 7.49
CA GLU A 254 20.79 -26.54 6.16
C GLU A 254 19.26 -26.43 6.25
N ASN A 255 18.70 -25.48 5.51
CA ASN A 255 17.27 -25.23 5.52
C ASN A 255 16.56 -26.37 4.78
N THR A 256 15.95 -27.27 5.53
CA THR A 256 15.24 -28.44 4.98
C THR A 256 14.05 -28.08 4.11
N THR A 257 13.51 -26.88 4.27
CA THR A 257 12.38 -26.38 3.46
C THR A 257 12.75 -26.14 1.99
N ASN A 258 14.03 -25.85 1.71
CA ASN A 258 14.52 -25.57 0.36
C ASN A 258 15.52 -26.63 -0.18
N GLY A 259 15.81 -27.68 0.55
CA GLY A 259 16.65 -28.77 0.13
C GLY A 259 18.15 -28.59 0.43
N ASN A 260 18.84 -27.63 -0.15
CA ASN A 260 20.26 -27.36 0.06
C ASN A 260 20.46 -26.01 0.75
N GLY A 261 21.40 -25.94 1.71
CA GLY A 261 21.76 -24.70 2.35
C GLY A 261 22.37 -23.70 1.34
N ASP A 262 21.79 -22.52 1.28
CA ASP A 262 22.20 -21.49 0.33
C ASP A 262 23.04 -20.40 0.97
N TRP A 263 23.98 -19.85 0.19
CA TRP A 263 24.66 -18.62 0.53
C TRP A 263 23.67 -17.45 0.48
N ARG A 264 23.63 -16.66 1.57
CA ARG A 264 22.85 -15.43 1.68
C ARG A 264 23.77 -14.23 1.52
N TYR A 265 23.33 -13.25 0.73
CA TYR A 265 24.07 -12.00 0.56
C TYR A 265 23.12 -10.81 0.55
N GLN A 266 23.65 -9.67 0.96
CA GLN A 266 23.00 -8.39 0.86
C GLN A 266 24.01 -7.28 0.60
N GLY A 267 23.65 -6.36 -0.30
CA GLY A 267 24.39 -5.14 -0.59
C GLY A 267 23.41 -3.99 -0.68
N ALA A 268 23.71 -2.87 -0.02
CA ALA A 268 22.93 -1.66 -0.15
C ALA A 268 23.85 -0.44 -0.17
N GLY A 269 23.49 0.57 -0.97
CA GLY A 269 24.24 1.81 -1.07
C GLY A 269 23.30 3.00 -1.23
N PHE A 270 23.56 4.04 -0.46
CA PHE A 270 22.92 5.34 -0.64
C PHE A 270 24.01 6.42 -0.65
N ILE A 271 24.01 7.24 -1.68
CA ILE A 271 24.88 8.40 -1.83
C ILE A 271 24.01 9.61 -2.10
N GLY A 272 24.13 10.65 -1.26
CA GLY A 272 23.36 11.88 -1.39
C GLY A 272 24.24 13.12 -1.38
N ARG A 273 23.87 14.10 -2.21
CA ARG A 273 24.37 15.46 -2.16
C ARG A 273 23.17 16.40 -2.18
N PHE A 274 22.89 17.02 -1.04
CA PHE A 274 21.76 17.91 -0.88
C PHE A 274 22.27 19.33 -0.62
N THR A 275 21.66 20.28 -1.28
CA THR A 275 21.86 21.72 -1.09
C THR A 275 20.48 22.38 -0.97
N GLU A 276 20.43 23.65 -0.66
CA GLU A 276 19.17 24.41 -0.58
C GLU A 276 18.36 24.34 -1.90
N LYS A 277 19.07 24.35 -3.05
CA LYS A 277 18.46 24.41 -4.39
C LYS A 277 18.48 23.10 -5.17
N SER A 278 19.24 22.11 -4.72
CA SER A 278 19.35 20.85 -5.43
C SER A 278 19.50 19.65 -4.50
N GLN A 279 18.92 18.55 -4.90
CA GLN A 279 19.08 17.24 -4.27
C GLN A 279 19.47 16.24 -5.35
N LEU A 280 20.56 15.52 -5.13
CA LEU A 280 20.97 14.41 -5.98
C LEU A 280 21.21 13.19 -5.09
N SER A 281 20.69 12.05 -5.49
CA SER A 281 20.89 10.78 -4.79
C SER A 281 21.08 9.62 -5.74
N ILE A 282 21.92 8.69 -5.32
CA ILE A 282 22.14 7.40 -5.97
C ILE A 282 21.79 6.32 -4.97
N ILE A 283 21.03 5.33 -5.40
CA ILE A 283 20.67 4.16 -4.60
C ILE A 283 21.11 2.90 -5.32
N LEU A 284 21.59 1.93 -4.55
CA LEU A 284 21.97 0.59 -5.02
C LEU A 284 21.43 -0.42 -4.00
N ASN A 285 20.90 -1.53 -4.47
CA ASN A 285 20.46 -2.62 -3.60
C ASN A 285 20.57 -3.94 -4.36
N GLY A 286 21.04 -4.99 -3.69
CA GLY A 286 21.08 -6.33 -4.23
C GLY A 286 21.13 -7.36 -3.10
N ASN A 287 20.23 -8.35 -3.13
CA ASN A 287 20.15 -9.36 -2.10
C ASN A 287 19.34 -10.59 -2.55
N ASN A 288 19.51 -11.71 -1.85
CA ASN A 288 18.67 -12.89 -1.95
C ASN A 288 17.98 -13.24 -0.61
N THR A 289 17.61 -12.21 0.15
CA THR A 289 16.98 -12.31 1.48
C THR A 289 15.54 -11.80 1.47
N ASN A 290 14.83 -11.92 0.36
CA ASN A 290 13.46 -11.46 0.14
C ASN A 290 13.23 -9.94 0.37
N ASN A 291 14.29 -9.16 0.51
CA ASN A 291 14.18 -7.72 0.75
C ASN A 291 14.21 -6.93 -0.57
N ARG A 292 13.10 -6.92 -1.31
CA ARG A 292 12.98 -6.09 -2.50
C ARG A 292 12.99 -4.60 -2.12
N GLY A 293 13.94 -3.86 -2.66
CA GLY A 293 14.06 -2.42 -2.45
C GLY A 293 13.14 -1.55 -3.31
N PHE A 294 12.23 -2.13 -4.08
CA PHE A 294 11.41 -1.46 -5.10
C PHE A 294 10.11 -2.22 -5.41
N ASN A 295 9.15 -1.56 -6.06
CA ASN A 295 7.98 -2.21 -6.64
C ASN A 295 8.35 -2.89 -7.97
N ASP A 296 8.09 -4.18 -8.08
CA ASP A 296 8.28 -4.96 -9.31
C ASP A 296 7.16 -4.64 -10.30
N LEU A 297 7.40 -3.66 -11.16
CA LEU A 297 6.44 -3.23 -12.18
C LEU A 297 6.30 -4.27 -13.30
N SER A 298 7.40 -4.93 -13.67
CA SER A 298 7.40 -5.92 -14.75
C SER A 298 6.69 -7.21 -14.35
N GLY A 299 6.98 -7.73 -13.16
CA GLY A 299 6.35 -8.94 -12.67
C GLY A 299 4.87 -8.75 -12.28
N SER A 300 4.46 -7.56 -11.86
CA SER A 300 3.05 -7.26 -11.58
C SER A 300 2.22 -7.16 -12.86
N MET A 301 2.75 -6.60 -13.93
CA MET A 301 2.12 -6.58 -15.26
C MET A 301 1.97 -8.00 -15.82
N MET A 302 2.99 -8.84 -15.69
CA MET A 302 2.97 -10.23 -16.14
C MET A 302 1.83 -11.01 -15.48
N ARG A 303 1.63 -10.85 -14.17
CA ARG A 303 0.56 -11.54 -13.42
C ARG A 303 -0.84 -11.08 -13.80
N SER A 304 -1.05 -9.79 -14.06
CA SER A 304 -2.38 -9.27 -14.38
C SER A 304 -2.90 -9.70 -15.75
N MET A 305 -2.03 -10.10 -16.68
CA MET A 305 -2.39 -10.50 -18.04
C MET A 305 -2.58 -12.01 -18.22
N ARG A 306 -2.17 -12.82 -17.27
CA ARG A 306 -2.24 -14.28 -17.34
C ARG A 306 -3.57 -14.85 -16.88
N GLY A 307 -4.65 -14.09 -16.91
CA GLY A 307 -5.96 -14.60 -16.53
C GLY A 307 -5.95 -15.13 -15.10
N GLY A 308 -5.49 -14.33 -14.16
CA GLY A 308 -5.15 -14.77 -12.81
C GLY A 308 -6.33 -15.31 -12.02
N GLY A 309 -6.56 -16.58 -12.14
CA GLY A 309 -7.23 -17.40 -11.12
C GLY A 309 -6.28 -17.67 -9.95
N GLY A 310 -5.59 -16.67 -9.45
CA GLY A 310 -4.71 -16.79 -8.31
C GLY A 310 -5.23 -16.00 -7.12
N GLY A 311 -5.70 -16.68 -6.09
CA GLY A 311 -6.14 -16.07 -4.85
C GLY A 311 -5.08 -15.15 -4.28
N MET A 312 -5.41 -13.88 -4.08
CA MET A 312 -4.57 -12.94 -3.35
C MET A 312 -4.54 -13.30 -1.87
N GLY A 313 -3.58 -14.11 -1.47
CA GLY A 313 -3.21 -14.26 -0.07
C GLY A 313 -2.54 -12.99 0.44
N ARG A 314 -3.30 -12.07 1.04
CA ARG A 314 -2.74 -10.96 1.83
C ARG A 314 -2.30 -11.49 3.19
N GLY A 315 -1.08 -11.98 3.28
CA GLY A 315 -0.43 -12.31 4.55
C GLY A 315 0.09 -11.04 5.23
N GLY A 316 -0.16 -10.93 6.53
CA GLY A 316 0.22 -9.78 7.35
C GLY A 316 1.73 -9.64 7.54
N GLY A 317 2.17 -8.40 7.69
CA GLY A 317 3.56 -8.03 7.83
C GLY A 317 4.23 -8.54 9.11
N GLY A 318 5.34 -9.11 8.91
CA GLY A 318 6.42 -9.42 9.81
C GLY A 318 7.67 -9.52 8.94
N TRP A 319 8.83 -9.49 9.53
CA TRP A 319 10.08 -9.67 8.82
C TRP A 319 10.01 -10.94 7.96
N GLY A 320 10.04 -10.78 6.63
CA GLY A 320 10.48 -11.84 5.74
C GLY A 320 9.47 -12.80 5.13
N ASN A 321 8.18 -12.76 5.41
CA ASN A 321 7.24 -13.69 4.78
C ASN A 321 6.69 -13.14 3.45
N SER A 322 7.49 -13.21 2.39
CA SER A 322 7.01 -13.18 1.01
C SER A 322 6.88 -14.59 0.49
N ASN A 323 5.83 -14.89 -0.29
CA ASN A 323 5.72 -16.19 -0.97
C ASN A 323 6.95 -16.43 -1.81
N GLY A 324 7.64 -17.55 -1.57
CA GLY A 324 8.84 -17.93 -2.29
C GLY A 324 10.11 -17.19 -1.87
N ILE A 325 11.18 -17.50 -2.58
CA ILE A 325 12.51 -16.90 -2.41
C ILE A 325 12.73 -15.92 -3.55
N THR A 326 13.08 -14.69 -3.19
CA THR A 326 13.31 -13.62 -4.17
C THR A 326 14.73 -13.10 -4.07
N THR A 327 15.44 -13.20 -5.17
CA THR A 327 16.68 -12.46 -5.42
C THR A 327 16.33 -11.16 -6.15
N SER A 328 16.88 -10.05 -5.71
CA SER A 328 16.59 -8.75 -6.30
C SER A 328 17.84 -7.87 -6.37
N TRP A 329 17.88 -7.03 -7.40
CA TRP A 329 18.91 -6.01 -7.59
C TRP A 329 18.31 -4.76 -8.22
N MET A 330 18.84 -3.61 -7.85
CA MET A 330 18.44 -2.33 -8.42
C MET A 330 19.56 -1.31 -8.36
N GLY A 331 19.48 -0.36 -9.28
CA GLY A 331 20.30 0.85 -9.29
C GLY A 331 19.47 2.03 -9.74
N GLY A 332 19.53 3.15 -9.02
CA GLY A 332 18.71 4.31 -9.32
C GLY A 332 19.40 5.63 -9.04
N VAL A 333 19.07 6.62 -9.85
CA VAL A 333 19.51 8.01 -9.69
C VAL A 333 18.28 8.91 -9.63
N ASN A 334 18.25 9.81 -8.65
CA ASN A 334 17.19 10.80 -8.49
C ASN A 334 17.81 12.18 -8.29
N GLY A 335 17.28 13.17 -9.02
CA GLY A 335 17.70 14.56 -8.90
C GLY A 335 16.50 15.50 -8.83
N SER A 336 16.63 16.60 -8.08
CA SER A 336 15.69 17.70 -8.03
C SER A 336 16.42 19.03 -7.95
N TRP A 337 15.96 20.00 -8.72
CA TRP A 337 16.62 21.32 -8.88
C TRP A 337 15.58 22.44 -8.90
N ASP A 338 15.84 23.49 -8.11
CA ASP A 338 15.14 24.78 -8.21
C ASP A 338 15.95 25.70 -9.12
N LEU A 339 15.36 26.03 -10.26
CA LEU A 339 16.01 26.76 -11.34
C LEU A 339 15.36 28.13 -11.56
N PHE A 340 16.11 29.07 -12.16
CA PHE A 340 15.63 30.39 -12.55
C PHE A 340 15.03 31.21 -11.38
N GLY A 341 15.64 31.15 -10.18
CA GLY A 341 15.16 31.88 -8.99
C GLY A 341 13.82 31.36 -8.50
N ASP A 342 13.72 30.04 -8.37
CA ASP A 342 12.55 29.28 -7.87
C ASP A 342 11.28 29.40 -8.76
N LYS A 343 11.48 29.84 -10.03
CA LYS A 343 10.40 29.84 -11.03
C LYS A 343 10.20 28.48 -11.68
N MET A 344 11.21 27.61 -11.66
CA MET A 344 11.15 26.28 -12.28
C MET A 344 11.66 25.23 -11.30
N ASP A 345 10.81 24.28 -10.98
CA ASP A 345 11.11 23.10 -10.20
C ASP A 345 11.21 21.90 -11.14
N LEU A 346 12.41 21.29 -11.22
CA LEU A 346 12.70 20.15 -12.06
C LEU A 346 13.11 18.96 -11.21
N GLY A 347 12.35 17.88 -11.27
CA GLY A 347 12.71 16.56 -10.74
C GLY A 347 12.90 15.56 -11.88
N ALA A 348 13.91 14.71 -11.78
CA ALA A 348 14.12 13.61 -12.72
C ALA A 348 14.68 12.39 -12.00
N ASN A 349 14.27 11.21 -12.43
CA ASN A 349 14.79 9.96 -11.91
C ASN A 349 14.92 8.89 -13.00
N TYR A 350 15.84 8.00 -12.75
CA TYR A 350 16.03 6.76 -13.48
C TYR A 350 16.19 5.62 -12.49
N LEU A 351 15.54 4.49 -12.76
CA LEU A 351 15.65 3.27 -11.99
C LEU A 351 15.80 2.09 -12.92
N PHE A 352 16.81 1.27 -12.69
CA PHE A 352 16.93 -0.09 -13.17
C PHE A 352 16.64 -1.06 -12.04
N ASN A 353 15.87 -2.10 -12.30
CA ASN A 353 15.55 -3.15 -11.33
C ASN A 353 15.47 -4.52 -11.99
N GLY A 354 15.79 -5.54 -11.23
CA GLY A 354 15.62 -6.92 -11.61
C GLY A 354 15.18 -7.77 -10.44
N THR A 355 14.37 -8.79 -10.70
CA THR A 355 13.95 -9.79 -9.72
C THR A 355 13.96 -11.18 -10.34
N GLN A 356 14.44 -12.13 -9.55
CA GLN A 356 14.28 -13.55 -9.80
C GLN A 356 13.52 -14.12 -8.61
N LYS A 357 12.41 -14.79 -8.86
CA LYS A 357 11.52 -15.30 -7.83
C LYS A 357 11.22 -16.78 -8.07
N ASP A 358 11.50 -17.58 -7.05
CA ASP A 358 11.24 -19.03 -6.99
C ASP A 358 10.15 -19.29 -5.96
N VAL A 359 9.05 -19.89 -6.38
CA VAL A 359 7.95 -20.28 -5.49
C VAL A 359 7.66 -21.75 -5.64
N LYS A 360 7.72 -22.46 -4.53
CA LYS A 360 7.13 -23.80 -4.38
C LYS A 360 5.83 -23.62 -3.60
N GLU A 361 4.76 -24.24 -4.09
CA GLU A 361 3.43 -24.08 -3.53
C GLU A 361 2.78 -25.45 -3.39
N ILE A 362 2.25 -25.73 -2.20
CA ILE A 362 1.34 -26.86 -1.99
C ILE A 362 -0.02 -26.27 -1.64
N SER A 363 -1.07 -26.69 -2.34
CA SER A 363 -2.40 -26.12 -2.14
C SER A 363 -3.44 -27.22 -2.11
N ASP A 364 -4.25 -27.23 -1.05
CA ASP A 364 -5.42 -28.08 -0.89
C ASP A 364 -6.71 -27.26 -0.98
N LYS A 365 -7.54 -27.56 -1.96
CA LYS A 365 -8.82 -26.90 -2.15
C LYS A 365 -9.96 -27.88 -2.02
N THR A 366 -10.83 -27.71 -1.04
CA THR A 366 -12.10 -28.43 -0.93
C THR A 366 -13.20 -27.60 -1.52
N THR A 367 -13.85 -28.10 -2.55
CA THR A 367 -15.03 -27.47 -3.16
C THR A 367 -16.29 -28.24 -2.74
N PHE A 368 -17.30 -27.52 -2.26
CA PHE A 368 -18.58 -28.07 -1.81
C PHE A 368 -19.61 -27.95 -2.93
N LEU A 369 -20.30 -29.05 -3.23
CA LEU A 369 -21.32 -29.11 -4.28
C LEU A 369 -22.72 -29.09 -3.66
N ASP A 370 -23.73 -28.82 -4.48
CA ASP A 370 -25.12 -28.61 -4.05
C ASP A 370 -25.82 -29.88 -3.58
N ASP A 371 -25.33 -31.04 -3.97
CA ASP A 371 -25.81 -32.36 -3.57
C ASP A 371 -25.19 -32.86 -2.25
N GLY A 372 -24.35 -32.03 -1.58
CA GLY A 372 -23.62 -32.40 -0.39
C GLY A 372 -22.35 -33.20 -0.60
N SER A 373 -21.99 -33.47 -1.86
CA SER A 373 -20.69 -34.03 -2.22
C SER A 373 -19.61 -32.95 -2.22
N SER A 374 -18.35 -33.38 -2.24
CA SER A 374 -17.22 -32.44 -2.33
C SER A 374 -16.13 -32.94 -3.27
N LEU A 375 -15.37 -31.98 -3.81
CA LEU A 375 -14.16 -32.23 -4.58
C LEU A 375 -12.97 -31.72 -3.79
N ILE A 376 -11.95 -32.56 -3.64
CA ILE A 376 -10.67 -32.22 -3.03
C ILE A 376 -9.65 -32.13 -4.16
N TYR A 377 -9.17 -30.92 -4.41
CA TYR A 377 -8.11 -30.65 -5.38
C TYR A 377 -6.81 -30.41 -4.62
N HIS A 378 -5.84 -31.27 -4.83
CA HIS A 378 -4.47 -31.14 -4.35
C HIS A 378 -3.58 -30.65 -5.47
N ASN A 379 -2.73 -29.66 -5.21
CA ASN A 379 -1.81 -29.10 -6.19
C ASN A 379 -0.42 -28.94 -5.58
N ASP A 380 0.60 -29.50 -6.24
CA ASP A 380 2.02 -29.28 -5.95
C ASP A 380 2.61 -28.47 -7.10
N GLY A 381 2.89 -27.22 -6.84
CA GLY A 381 3.24 -26.21 -7.81
C GLY A 381 4.64 -25.66 -7.65
N TYR A 382 5.25 -25.33 -8.76
CA TYR A 382 6.48 -24.57 -8.85
C TYR A 382 6.30 -23.40 -9.81
N SER A 383 6.72 -22.20 -9.41
CA SER A 383 6.78 -21.08 -10.34
C SER A 383 8.11 -20.33 -10.24
N PHE A 384 8.68 -20.07 -11.39
CA PHE A 384 9.88 -19.26 -11.57
C PHE A 384 9.53 -18.02 -12.38
N ASN A 385 9.96 -16.87 -11.92
CA ASN A 385 9.78 -15.60 -12.63
C ASN A 385 11.08 -14.82 -12.55
N ASN A 386 11.62 -14.44 -13.72
CA ASN A 386 12.77 -13.57 -13.85
C ASN A 386 12.34 -12.31 -14.61
N SER A 387 12.58 -11.13 -14.08
CA SER A 387 12.12 -9.89 -14.70
C SER A 387 13.15 -8.77 -14.56
N TYR A 388 13.21 -7.93 -15.58
CA TYR A 388 14.04 -6.73 -15.63
C TYR A 388 13.19 -5.54 -16.02
N GLY A 389 13.43 -4.40 -15.41
CA GLY A 389 12.72 -3.18 -15.71
C GLY A 389 13.58 -1.92 -15.65
N HIS A 390 13.22 -0.98 -16.50
CA HIS A 390 13.78 0.37 -16.53
C HIS A 390 12.63 1.36 -16.37
N ARG A 391 12.84 2.37 -15.56
CA ARG A 391 11.88 3.44 -15.35
C ARG A 391 12.57 4.78 -15.44
N PHE A 392 12.02 5.66 -16.26
CA PHE A 392 12.36 7.07 -16.34
C PHE A 392 11.17 7.89 -15.87
N GLY A 393 11.38 8.85 -15.02
CA GLY A 393 10.35 9.78 -14.59
C GLY A 393 10.88 11.21 -14.53
N MET A 394 10.02 12.19 -14.80
CA MET A 394 10.33 13.60 -14.70
C MET A 394 9.13 14.35 -14.12
N ARG A 395 9.37 15.38 -13.32
CA ARG A 395 8.39 16.38 -12.90
C ARG A 395 8.97 17.76 -13.18
N LEU A 396 8.29 18.52 -14.00
CA LEU A 396 8.67 19.88 -14.37
C LEU A 396 7.50 20.80 -14.05
N GLU A 397 7.69 21.68 -13.06
CA GLU A 397 6.74 22.75 -12.76
C GLU A 397 7.40 24.09 -13.12
N HIS A 398 6.77 24.87 -14.00
CA HIS A 398 7.24 26.19 -14.36
C HIS A 398 6.19 27.24 -14.10
N LYS A 399 6.56 28.27 -13.31
CA LYS A 399 5.75 29.43 -12.99
C LYS A 399 6.14 30.58 -13.91
N PHE A 400 5.33 30.82 -14.94
CA PHE A 400 5.53 31.98 -15.82
C PHE A 400 5.29 33.27 -15.07
N SER A 401 4.34 33.25 -14.13
CA SER A 401 4.00 34.32 -13.20
C SER A 401 3.32 33.73 -11.96
N GLU A 402 3.00 34.55 -10.96
CA GLU A 402 2.19 34.13 -9.82
C GLU A 402 0.76 33.69 -10.21
N LYS A 403 0.32 34.05 -11.43
CA LYS A 403 -1.02 33.75 -11.94
C LYS A 403 -1.04 32.60 -12.93
N THR A 404 0.10 32.21 -13.51
CA THR A 404 0.19 31.24 -14.60
C THR A 404 1.26 30.22 -14.33
N SER A 405 0.93 28.95 -14.36
CA SER A 405 1.90 27.86 -14.23
C SER A 405 1.54 26.66 -15.11
N ILE A 406 2.54 25.88 -15.41
CA ILE A 406 2.44 24.59 -16.08
C ILE A 406 3.15 23.53 -15.25
N LEU A 407 2.55 22.37 -15.16
CA LEU A 407 3.12 21.18 -14.52
C LEU A 407 3.07 20.04 -15.53
N PHE A 408 4.23 19.44 -15.81
CA PHE A 408 4.38 18.31 -16.72
C PHE A 408 5.08 17.16 -16.01
N GLN A 409 4.44 16.00 -15.98
CA GLN A 409 4.98 14.82 -15.29
C GLN A 409 4.86 13.57 -16.19
N PRO A 410 5.84 13.33 -17.07
CA PRO A 410 5.94 12.12 -17.87
C PRO A 410 6.64 11.00 -17.11
N GLN A 411 6.24 9.77 -17.41
CA GLN A 411 6.89 8.55 -16.97
C GLN A 411 6.95 7.55 -18.11
N PHE A 412 8.08 6.89 -18.25
CA PHE A 412 8.33 5.84 -19.22
C PHE A 412 8.91 4.62 -18.52
N ASN A 413 8.30 3.46 -18.72
CA ASN A 413 8.77 2.18 -18.20
C ASN A 413 8.90 1.21 -19.37
N PHE A 414 9.94 0.38 -19.34
CA PHE A 414 10.04 -0.77 -20.21
C PHE A 414 10.72 -1.92 -19.49
N GLY A 415 10.39 -3.13 -19.86
CA GLY A 415 10.93 -4.32 -19.21
C GLY A 415 10.65 -5.58 -20.01
N ASN A 416 11.33 -6.62 -19.59
CA ASN A 416 11.11 -7.96 -20.08
C ASN A 416 11.23 -8.95 -18.94
N GLY A 417 10.73 -10.16 -19.17
CA GLY A 417 10.83 -11.21 -18.18
C GLY A 417 10.51 -12.57 -18.77
N ASP A 418 11.04 -13.59 -18.13
CA ASP A 418 10.80 -14.99 -18.42
C ASP A 418 10.04 -15.60 -17.26
N PHE A 419 9.14 -16.55 -17.54
CA PHE A 419 8.39 -17.22 -16.52
C PHE A 419 8.25 -18.72 -16.82
N GLN A 420 8.13 -19.50 -15.76
CA GLN A 420 7.68 -20.87 -15.77
C GLN A 420 6.71 -21.11 -14.64
N GLU A 421 5.61 -21.79 -14.92
CA GLU A 421 4.65 -22.28 -13.93
C GLU A 421 4.39 -23.75 -14.22
N PHE A 422 4.78 -24.57 -13.27
CA PHE A 422 4.57 -26.01 -13.33
C PHE A 422 3.72 -26.41 -12.13
N SER A 423 2.77 -27.34 -12.34
CA SER A 423 2.02 -27.92 -11.24
C SER A 423 1.64 -29.37 -11.54
N LYS A 424 1.70 -30.21 -10.53
CA LYS A 424 1.06 -31.53 -10.50
C LYS A 424 -0.20 -31.42 -9.67
N PHE A 425 -1.25 -32.06 -10.13
CA PHE A 425 -2.52 -32.03 -9.41
C PHE A 425 -3.22 -33.37 -9.38
N THR A 426 -4.03 -33.55 -8.33
CA THR A 426 -5.02 -34.63 -8.25
C THR A 426 -6.36 -34.02 -7.82
N THR A 427 -7.45 -34.63 -8.27
CA THR A 427 -8.79 -34.31 -7.81
C THR A 427 -9.50 -35.57 -7.38
N ASP A 428 -9.96 -35.58 -6.15
CA ASP A 428 -10.75 -36.63 -5.55
C ASP A 428 -12.17 -36.15 -5.28
N GLY A 429 -13.15 -37.00 -5.50
CA GLY A 429 -14.55 -36.72 -5.16
C GLY A 429 -14.96 -37.49 -3.92
N ILE A 430 -15.67 -36.85 -3.01
CA ILE A 430 -16.33 -37.48 -1.86
C ILE A 430 -17.82 -37.36 -2.08
N ALA A 431 -18.55 -38.50 -2.14
CA ALA A 431 -20.01 -38.49 -2.30
C ALA A 431 -20.70 -37.98 -1.00
N ALA A 432 -21.90 -37.47 -1.14
CA ALA A 432 -22.68 -36.96 0.00
C ALA A 432 -22.87 -38.02 1.08
N GLY A 433 -22.42 -37.69 2.31
CA GLY A 433 -22.52 -38.61 3.46
C GLY A 433 -21.44 -39.70 3.54
N GLU A 434 -20.57 -39.80 2.55
CA GLU A 434 -19.44 -40.70 2.56
C GLU A 434 -18.17 -40.02 3.10
N THR A 435 -17.18 -40.85 3.47
CA THR A 435 -15.86 -40.39 3.94
C THR A 435 -14.72 -40.88 3.03
N GLU A 436 -15.00 -41.83 2.14
CA GLU A 436 -14.02 -42.37 1.21
C GLU A 436 -13.99 -41.49 -0.05
N SER A 437 -12.78 -41.15 -0.49
CA SER A 437 -12.58 -40.39 -1.72
C SER A 437 -12.38 -41.33 -2.92
N VAL A 438 -12.86 -40.88 -4.07
CA VAL A 438 -12.68 -41.56 -5.36
C VAL A 438 -11.94 -40.61 -6.29
N ALA A 439 -10.81 -41.09 -6.84
CA ALA A 439 -10.04 -40.31 -7.80
C ALA A 439 -10.89 -39.93 -9.02
N LYS A 440 -10.90 -38.67 -9.39
CA LYS A 440 -11.61 -38.12 -10.57
C LYS A 440 -10.64 -37.80 -11.68
N ASN A 441 -9.54 -37.12 -11.35
CA ASN A 441 -8.50 -36.81 -12.32
C ASN A 441 -7.16 -36.60 -11.66
N GLU A 442 -6.10 -36.75 -12.45
CA GLU A 442 -4.73 -36.40 -12.11
C GLU A 442 -4.02 -35.85 -13.33
N GLY A 443 -2.96 -35.09 -13.11
CA GLY A 443 -2.18 -34.58 -14.21
C GLY A 443 -1.14 -33.55 -13.83
N PHE A 444 -0.71 -32.82 -14.86
CA PHE A 444 0.17 -31.69 -14.70
C PHE A 444 -0.18 -30.57 -15.67
N ASN A 445 0.25 -29.38 -15.33
CA ASN A 445 0.29 -28.20 -16.19
C ASN A 445 1.70 -27.61 -16.18
N ASN A 446 2.18 -27.18 -17.36
CA ASN A 446 3.41 -26.44 -17.51
C ASN A 446 3.19 -25.26 -18.47
N ASN A 447 3.38 -24.07 -17.98
CA ASN A 447 3.23 -22.85 -18.76
C ASN A 447 4.53 -22.06 -18.68
N THR A 448 5.19 -21.89 -19.82
CA THR A 448 6.48 -21.19 -19.93
C THR A 448 6.40 -20.11 -20.96
N GLY A 449 7.19 -19.05 -20.80
CA GLY A 449 7.23 -18.01 -21.80
C GLY A 449 8.06 -16.80 -21.40
N ASN A 450 8.01 -15.81 -22.28
CA ASN A 450 8.60 -14.51 -22.02
C ASN A 450 7.61 -13.39 -22.34
N ASN A 451 7.80 -12.24 -21.73
CA ASN A 451 7.08 -11.04 -22.08
C ASN A 451 8.01 -9.86 -22.25
N LYS A 452 7.61 -8.95 -23.13
CA LYS A 452 8.24 -7.63 -23.31
C LYS A 452 7.14 -6.58 -23.18
N ASN A 453 7.38 -5.59 -22.35
CA ASN A 453 6.40 -4.54 -22.13
C ASN A 453 7.02 -3.16 -22.12
N TRP A 454 6.23 -2.16 -22.49
CA TRP A 454 6.55 -0.76 -22.23
C TRP A 454 5.28 0.02 -21.92
N THR A 455 5.44 1.07 -21.13
CA THR A 455 4.36 1.99 -20.76
C THR A 455 4.90 3.41 -20.77
N ALA A 456 4.18 4.30 -21.45
CA ALA A 456 4.41 5.75 -21.42
C ALA A 456 3.16 6.41 -20.87
N ASN A 457 3.25 7.03 -19.71
CA ASN A 457 2.13 7.71 -19.08
C ASN A 457 2.56 9.04 -18.49
N GLY A 458 1.59 9.87 -18.17
CA GLY A 458 1.84 11.14 -17.53
C GLY A 458 0.71 12.12 -17.70
N PHE A 459 0.92 13.32 -17.18
CA PHE A 459 -0.04 14.40 -17.34
C PHE A 459 0.63 15.75 -17.57
N LEU A 460 -0.12 16.65 -18.19
CA LEU A 460 0.19 18.05 -18.39
C LEU A 460 -0.92 18.88 -17.77
N LEU A 461 -0.63 19.73 -16.81
CA LEU A 461 -1.59 20.59 -16.13
C LEU A 461 -1.19 22.06 -16.33
N PHE A 462 -2.03 22.81 -17.06
CA PHE A 462 -1.95 24.26 -17.18
C PHE A 462 -2.92 24.92 -16.20
N ARG A 463 -2.47 25.96 -15.50
CA ARG A 463 -3.26 26.68 -14.49
C ARG A 463 -3.15 28.17 -14.68
N GLN A 464 -4.30 28.87 -14.63
CA GLN A 464 -4.42 30.32 -14.81
C GLN A 464 -5.36 30.93 -13.76
N ARG A 465 -4.93 31.98 -13.05
CA ARG A 465 -5.79 32.84 -12.21
C ARG A 465 -6.29 34.00 -13.07
N LEU A 466 -7.61 34.27 -13.02
CA LEU A 466 -8.31 35.22 -13.89
C LEU A 466 -8.89 36.36 -13.06
N GLY A 467 -8.09 37.41 -12.86
CA GLY A 467 -8.59 38.66 -12.25
C GLY A 467 -8.99 38.52 -10.78
N LEU A 468 -10.22 38.15 -10.47
CA LEU A 468 -10.72 38.04 -9.11
C LEU A 468 -10.07 36.91 -8.34
N PRO A 469 -9.76 37.06 -7.02
CA PRO A 469 -9.30 35.98 -6.17
C PRO A 469 -10.29 34.79 -6.17
N GLY A 470 -9.81 33.58 -6.44
CA GLY A 470 -10.66 32.39 -6.56
C GLY A 470 -11.22 32.13 -7.96
N ARG A 471 -11.14 33.07 -8.92
CA ARG A 471 -11.48 32.82 -10.33
C ARG A 471 -10.30 32.15 -11.02
N THR A 472 -10.49 30.93 -11.47
CA THR A 472 -9.41 30.13 -12.06
C THR A 472 -9.89 29.33 -13.26
N LEU A 473 -8.95 29.12 -14.19
CA LEU A 473 -9.10 28.19 -15.31
C LEU A 473 -7.94 27.19 -15.26
N SER A 474 -8.24 25.92 -15.38
CA SER A 474 -7.21 24.88 -15.51
C SER A 474 -7.55 23.93 -16.65
N PHE A 475 -6.52 23.44 -17.29
CA PHE A 475 -6.62 22.43 -18.34
C PHE A 475 -5.60 21.33 -18.06
N ASN A 476 -6.11 20.11 -17.90
CA ASN A 476 -5.32 18.92 -17.67
C ASN A 476 -5.43 17.96 -18.86
N ILE A 477 -4.28 17.43 -19.30
CA ILE A 477 -4.21 16.32 -20.26
C ILE A 477 -3.52 15.16 -19.56
N ASP A 478 -4.19 14.01 -19.47
CA ASP A 478 -3.63 12.75 -19.01
C ASP A 478 -3.47 11.82 -20.21
N TYR A 479 -2.37 11.09 -20.27
CA TYR A 479 -2.14 10.10 -21.29
C TYR A 479 -1.55 8.83 -20.70
N ASN A 480 -1.92 7.69 -21.30
CA ASN A 480 -1.36 6.39 -20.97
C ASN A 480 -1.32 5.52 -22.23
N PHE A 481 -0.12 5.10 -22.61
CA PHE A 481 0.13 4.19 -23.71
C PHE A 481 0.91 3.00 -23.18
N SER A 482 0.50 1.80 -23.55
CA SER A 482 1.23 0.58 -23.19
C SER A 482 1.17 -0.45 -24.31
N ASN A 483 2.22 -1.23 -24.41
CA ASN A 483 2.28 -2.44 -25.21
C ASN A 483 2.83 -3.57 -24.37
N ASN A 484 2.23 -4.73 -24.50
CA ASN A 484 2.72 -5.97 -23.92
C ASN A 484 2.75 -7.05 -25.01
N ASP A 485 3.88 -7.66 -25.18
CA ASP A 485 4.13 -8.73 -26.12
C ASP A 485 4.50 -9.97 -25.33
N LEU A 486 3.62 -10.97 -25.35
CA LEU A 486 3.70 -12.20 -24.59
C LEU A 486 3.82 -13.37 -25.54
N TYR A 487 4.87 -14.17 -25.39
CA TYR A 487 5.11 -15.37 -26.14
C TYR A 487 5.31 -16.54 -25.18
N GLY A 488 4.69 -17.69 -25.44
CA GLY A 488 4.82 -18.79 -24.52
C GLY A 488 4.23 -20.10 -25.02
N PHE A 489 4.34 -21.10 -24.14
CA PHE A 489 3.91 -22.46 -24.38
C PHE A 489 3.05 -22.93 -23.21
N ASN A 490 1.95 -23.58 -23.54
CA ASN A 490 1.05 -24.21 -22.60
C ASN A 490 1.03 -25.71 -22.87
N GLN A 491 1.48 -26.50 -21.90
CA GLN A 491 1.55 -27.95 -21.99
C GLN A 491 0.84 -28.56 -20.79
N SER A 492 -0.06 -29.50 -21.03
CA SER A 492 -0.72 -30.21 -19.94
C SER A 492 -1.11 -31.61 -20.34
N LEU A 493 -1.14 -32.50 -19.36
CA LEU A 493 -1.76 -33.83 -19.44
C LEU A 493 -2.78 -33.92 -18.31
N THR A 494 -4.01 -34.24 -18.64
CA THR A 494 -5.03 -34.56 -17.66
C THR A 494 -5.57 -35.96 -17.95
N LYS A 495 -5.40 -36.85 -16.98
CA LYS A 495 -5.99 -38.19 -17.00
C LYS A 495 -7.28 -38.13 -16.17
N THR A 496 -8.40 -38.36 -16.79
CA THR A 496 -9.70 -38.47 -16.13
C THR A 496 -10.05 -39.94 -15.94
N PHE A 497 -10.43 -40.30 -14.74
CA PHE A 497 -10.76 -41.66 -14.38
C PHE A 497 -12.26 -41.95 -14.68
N GLY A 498 -12.54 -42.99 -15.45
CA GLY A 498 -13.87 -43.52 -15.64
C GLY A 498 -14.25 -44.59 -14.61
N ALA A 499 -15.41 -45.24 -14.76
CA ALA A 499 -15.83 -46.29 -13.87
C ALA A 499 -14.96 -47.58 -14.04
N THR A 500 -14.30 -47.71 -15.20
CA THR A 500 -13.37 -48.78 -15.52
C THR A 500 -12.13 -48.18 -16.19
N ASP A 501 -11.00 -48.88 -16.16
CA ASP A 501 -9.75 -48.44 -16.78
C ASP A 501 -9.89 -48.18 -18.29
N ALA A 502 -10.80 -48.86 -18.95
CA ALA A 502 -11.10 -48.67 -20.38
C ALA A 502 -11.83 -47.36 -20.68
N GLU A 503 -12.44 -46.73 -19.67
CA GLU A 503 -13.15 -45.44 -19.76
C GLU A 503 -12.24 -44.28 -19.36
N ASN A 504 -11.00 -44.54 -18.98
CA ASN A 504 -10.07 -43.45 -18.68
C ASN A 504 -9.75 -42.63 -19.94
N VAL A 505 -9.81 -41.31 -19.81
CA VAL A 505 -9.55 -40.38 -20.91
C VAL A 505 -8.32 -39.56 -20.59
N ASN A 506 -7.38 -39.47 -21.54
CA ASN A 506 -6.24 -38.59 -21.47
C ASN A 506 -6.48 -37.34 -22.34
N ALA A 507 -6.50 -36.17 -21.76
CA ALA A 507 -6.52 -34.90 -22.47
C ALA A 507 -5.11 -34.32 -22.49
N ILE A 508 -4.56 -34.11 -23.68
CA ILE A 508 -3.24 -33.55 -23.88
C ILE A 508 -3.39 -32.18 -24.53
N VAL A 509 -2.77 -31.17 -23.93
CA VAL A 509 -2.63 -29.83 -24.51
C VAL A 509 -1.15 -29.59 -24.78
N ASN A 510 -0.83 -29.20 -26.00
CA ASN A 510 0.50 -28.76 -26.40
C ASN A 510 0.33 -27.58 -27.34
N GLN A 511 0.43 -26.39 -26.79
CA GLN A 511 0.11 -25.15 -27.49
C GLN A 511 1.25 -24.17 -27.37
N ARG A 512 1.54 -23.47 -28.46
CA ARG A 512 2.31 -22.23 -28.47
C ARG A 512 1.33 -21.06 -28.61
N TYR A 513 1.54 -19.99 -27.88
CA TYR A 513 0.76 -18.77 -28.04
C TYR A 513 1.63 -17.54 -28.21
N ASP A 514 1.11 -16.60 -28.99
CA ASP A 514 1.69 -15.31 -29.27
C ASP A 514 0.61 -14.25 -29.05
N GLN A 515 0.80 -13.37 -28.07
CA GLN A 515 -0.19 -12.38 -27.71
C GLN A 515 0.41 -10.99 -27.67
N ASN A 516 -0.13 -10.08 -28.47
CA ASN A 516 0.22 -8.67 -28.45
C ASN A 516 -0.96 -7.84 -27.94
N SER A 517 -0.76 -7.12 -26.84
CA SER A 517 -1.79 -6.29 -26.22
C SER A 517 -1.36 -4.84 -26.16
N LYS A 518 -2.16 -3.96 -26.76
CA LYS A 518 -1.93 -2.51 -26.82
C LYS A 518 -3.05 -1.77 -26.12
N SER A 519 -2.68 -0.86 -25.23
CA SER A 519 -3.63 0.05 -24.60
C SER A 519 -3.21 1.49 -24.84
N SER A 520 -4.18 2.31 -25.22
CA SER A 520 -4.00 3.74 -25.45
C SER A 520 -5.14 4.50 -24.78
N SER A 521 -4.83 5.50 -23.98
CA SER A 521 -5.84 6.36 -23.35
C SER A 521 -5.33 7.79 -23.30
N VAL A 522 -6.18 8.72 -23.73
CA VAL A 522 -5.95 10.17 -23.63
C VAL A 522 -7.20 10.81 -23.03
N SER A 523 -7.01 11.69 -22.06
CA SER A 523 -8.08 12.42 -21.40
C SER A 523 -7.71 13.88 -21.30
N GLY A 524 -8.63 14.77 -21.73
CA GLY A 524 -8.52 16.21 -21.56
C GLY A 524 -9.61 16.72 -20.62
N ARG A 525 -9.23 17.44 -19.54
CA ARG A 525 -10.19 18.02 -18.58
C ARG A 525 -9.99 19.53 -18.48
N LEU A 526 -11.07 20.27 -18.67
CA LEU A 526 -11.17 21.72 -18.46
C LEU A 526 -11.98 21.98 -17.21
N VAL A 527 -11.47 22.85 -16.32
CA VAL A 527 -12.15 23.26 -15.08
C VAL A 527 -12.13 24.77 -15.00
N TYR A 528 -13.30 25.35 -14.80
CA TYR A 528 -13.48 26.78 -14.53
C TYR A 528 -14.14 26.97 -13.18
N THR A 529 -13.57 27.84 -12.34
CA THR A 529 -14.12 28.18 -11.03
C THR A 529 -14.42 29.67 -10.95
N GLU A 530 -15.66 30.01 -10.56
CA GLU A 530 -16.17 31.36 -10.38
C GLU A 530 -16.48 31.66 -8.91
N PRO A 531 -15.88 32.66 -8.28
CA PRO A 531 -16.25 33.12 -6.94
C PRO A 531 -17.58 33.88 -6.99
N LEU A 532 -18.56 33.43 -6.19
CA LEU A 532 -19.88 34.05 -6.09
C LEU A 532 -19.98 35.07 -4.92
N GLY A 533 -18.93 35.20 -4.14
CA GLY A 533 -18.89 36.02 -2.92
C GLY A 533 -19.31 35.26 -1.66
N ALA A 534 -19.04 35.87 -0.49
CA ALA A 534 -19.37 35.31 0.83
C ALA A 534 -18.86 33.87 1.11
N GLY A 535 -17.83 33.44 0.39
CA GLY A 535 -17.28 32.08 0.51
C GLY A 535 -17.94 31.03 -0.40
N PHE A 536 -18.83 31.42 -1.29
CA PHE A 536 -19.45 30.56 -2.28
C PHE A 536 -18.69 30.56 -3.60
N TYR A 537 -18.61 29.39 -4.24
CA TYR A 537 -17.98 29.19 -5.54
C TYR A 537 -18.82 28.27 -6.41
N LEU A 538 -18.79 28.50 -7.70
CA LEU A 538 -19.35 27.61 -8.71
C LEU A 538 -18.21 27.07 -9.56
N GLU A 539 -18.13 25.74 -9.68
CA GLU A 539 -17.18 25.08 -10.56
C GLU A 539 -17.95 24.40 -11.70
N ALA A 540 -17.53 24.67 -12.93
CA ALA A 540 -17.95 23.92 -14.10
C ALA A 540 -16.76 23.13 -14.63
N ASN A 541 -16.97 21.87 -14.95
CA ASN A 541 -15.93 21.02 -15.49
C ASN A 541 -16.43 20.20 -16.68
N TYR A 542 -15.54 20.00 -17.63
CA TYR A 542 -15.77 19.14 -18.77
C TYR A 542 -14.53 18.28 -19.00
N GLN A 543 -14.75 16.97 -19.19
CA GLN A 543 -13.69 16.01 -19.51
C GLN A 543 -14.11 15.17 -20.70
N TYR A 544 -13.21 15.06 -21.66
CA TYR A 544 -13.27 14.06 -22.72
C TYR A 544 -12.20 13.02 -22.48
N ARG A 545 -12.56 11.74 -22.54
CA ARG A 545 -11.63 10.63 -22.47
C ARG A 545 -11.86 9.68 -23.62
N TRP A 546 -10.79 9.39 -24.34
CA TRP A 546 -10.72 8.34 -25.32
C TRP A 546 -9.80 7.24 -24.83
N SER A 547 -10.21 5.97 -25.00
CA SER A 547 -9.44 4.78 -24.64
C SER A 547 -9.62 3.70 -25.67
N LYS A 548 -8.54 3.05 -26.07
CA LYS A 548 -8.52 1.95 -27.02
C LYS A 548 -7.63 0.84 -26.50
N ASN A 549 -8.20 -0.36 -26.34
CA ASN A 549 -7.48 -1.56 -25.96
C ASN A 549 -7.61 -2.57 -27.12
N LYS A 550 -6.49 -3.07 -27.58
CA LYS A 550 -6.42 -4.10 -28.63
C LYS A 550 -5.60 -5.26 -28.08
N SER A 551 -6.11 -6.49 -28.24
CA SER A 551 -5.38 -7.70 -27.90
C SER A 551 -5.54 -8.69 -29.03
N ASP A 552 -4.43 -9.08 -29.61
CA ASP A 552 -4.33 -10.11 -30.64
C ASP A 552 -3.62 -11.31 -30.01
N LYS A 553 -4.29 -12.46 -29.91
CA LYS A 553 -3.72 -13.72 -29.42
C LYS A 553 -3.83 -14.75 -30.52
N LEU A 554 -2.73 -15.32 -30.90
CA LEU A 554 -2.66 -16.47 -31.80
C LEU A 554 -2.20 -17.69 -30.99
N THR A 555 -2.97 -18.77 -31.06
CA THR A 555 -2.66 -20.04 -30.39
C THR A 555 -2.49 -21.10 -31.47
N TYR A 556 -1.44 -21.84 -31.39
CA TYR A 556 -1.11 -22.92 -32.31
C TYR A 556 -1.03 -24.23 -31.54
N ASP A 557 -1.78 -25.23 -32.00
CA ASP A 557 -1.64 -26.59 -31.50
C ASP A 557 -0.48 -27.28 -32.20
N SER A 558 0.35 -28.02 -31.48
CA SER A 558 1.28 -28.94 -32.07
C SER A 558 0.54 -30.16 -32.63
N ALA A 559 0.77 -30.49 -33.88
CA ALA A 559 0.19 -31.68 -34.49
C ALA A 559 0.77 -32.99 -33.90
N ASP A 560 1.96 -32.92 -33.35
CA ASP A 560 2.63 -34.05 -32.69
C ASP A 560 2.28 -34.03 -31.20
N ARG A 561 1.24 -34.79 -30.84
CA ARG A 561 0.75 -34.94 -29.46
C ARG A 561 1.41 -36.17 -28.79
N GLY A 562 2.67 -36.48 -29.12
CA GLY A 562 3.42 -37.59 -28.56
C GLY A 562 3.61 -37.50 -27.04
N ALA A 563 4.16 -38.55 -26.46
CA ALA A 563 4.49 -38.57 -25.03
C ALA A 563 5.52 -37.50 -24.69
N TYR A 564 5.26 -36.75 -23.62
CA TYR A 564 6.20 -35.77 -23.13
C TYR A 564 7.18 -36.42 -22.19
N ASP A 565 8.47 -36.27 -22.45
CA ASP A 565 9.50 -36.50 -21.46
C ASP A 565 9.66 -35.25 -20.61
N PHE A 566 9.37 -35.38 -19.33
CA PHE A 566 9.51 -34.33 -18.34
C PHE A 566 10.77 -34.53 -17.54
N ASN A 567 11.64 -33.55 -17.57
CA ASN A 567 12.81 -33.52 -16.69
C ASN A 567 12.41 -32.93 -15.32
N ALA A 568 12.38 -33.78 -14.28
CA ALA A 568 12.00 -33.40 -12.94
C ALA A 568 13.02 -32.46 -12.27
N ASP A 569 14.28 -32.45 -12.71
CA ASP A 569 15.32 -31.62 -12.13
C ASP A 569 15.31 -30.19 -12.71
N THR A 570 15.06 -30.07 -14.01
CA THR A 570 15.01 -28.74 -14.69
C THR A 570 13.60 -28.17 -14.79
N HIS A 571 12.57 -28.95 -14.50
CA HIS A 571 11.16 -28.61 -14.71
C HIS A 571 10.85 -28.23 -16.17
N GLU A 572 11.58 -28.82 -17.10
CA GLU A 572 11.42 -28.59 -18.53
C GLU A 572 10.88 -29.83 -19.23
N TYR A 573 10.02 -29.58 -20.24
CA TYR A 573 9.60 -30.60 -21.16
C TYR A 573 10.57 -30.68 -22.35
N TYR A 574 10.94 -31.89 -22.69
CA TYR A 574 11.71 -32.14 -23.90
C TYR A 574 10.81 -31.91 -25.11
N ARG A 575 11.24 -31.00 -25.99
CA ARG A 575 10.52 -30.69 -27.22
C ARG A 575 11.28 -31.30 -28.40
N GLU A 576 10.72 -32.31 -28.99
CA GLU A 576 11.18 -32.80 -30.30
C GLU A 576 10.60 -31.99 -31.48
N THR A 577 9.90 -30.87 -31.19
CA THR A 577 9.10 -30.18 -32.21
C THR A 577 9.73 -28.92 -32.77
N ASP A 578 10.89 -28.49 -32.26
CA ASP A 578 11.58 -27.32 -32.81
C ASP A 578 12.09 -27.64 -34.23
N MET A 579 11.82 -26.73 -35.19
CA MET A 579 12.39 -26.84 -36.52
C MET A 579 13.88 -26.45 -36.47
N TYR A 580 14.68 -27.35 -37.01
CA TYR A 580 16.12 -27.13 -37.13
C TYR A 580 16.50 -26.86 -38.57
N ASP A 581 17.48 -25.98 -38.78
CA ASP A 581 18.12 -25.82 -40.08
C ASP A 581 19.02 -27.02 -40.41
N LYS A 582 19.59 -27.01 -41.63
CA LYS A 582 20.51 -28.04 -42.07
C LYS A 582 21.79 -28.19 -41.22
N ASP A 583 22.09 -27.20 -40.40
CA ASP A 583 23.27 -27.13 -39.52
C ASP A 583 22.92 -27.47 -38.08
N GLY A 584 21.64 -27.81 -37.77
CA GLY A 584 21.14 -28.23 -36.47
C GLY A 584 20.83 -27.06 -35.52
N ASN A 585 20.66 -25.83 -36.02
CA ASN A 585 20.23 -24.70 -35.23
C ASN A 585 18.72 -24.53 -35.29
N ILE A 586 18.11 -24.10 -34.18
CA ILE A 586 16.68 -23.78 -34.15
C ILE A 586 16.37 -22.63 -35.10
N ILE A 587 15.37 -22.82 -35.95
CA ILE A 587 14.93 -21.78 -36.89
C ILE A 587 14.09 -20.76 -36.12
N TYR A 588 14.42 -19.48 -36.28
CA TYR A 588 13.69 -18.35 -35.73
C TYR A 588 13.06 -17.51 -36.86
N VAL A 589 11.80 -17.14 -36.69
CA VAL A 589 11.11 -16.14 -37.53
C VAL A 589 10.68 -15.00 -36.62
N ASP A 590 11.10 -13.78 -36.96
CA ASP A 590 10.89 -12.57 -36.13
C ASP A 590 11.37 -12.72 -34.68
N GLY A 591 12.47 -13.44 -34.48
CA GLY A 591 13.08 -13.67 -33.18
C GLY A 591 12.37 -14.71 -32.32
N LYS A 592 11.43 -15.46 -32.89
CA LYS A 592 10.69 -16.53 -32.23
C LYS A 592 11.01 -17.88 -32.83
N PRO A 593 11.21 -18.95 -32.05
CA PRO A 593 11.45 -20.28 -32.59
C PRO A 593 10.23 -20.79 -33.36
N VAL A 594 10.48 -21.46 -34.48
CA VAL A 594 9.43 -22.08 -35.30
C VAL A 594 9.36 -23.57 -34.97
N HIS A 595 8.17 -24.06 -34.69
CA HIS A 595 7.94 -25.47 -34.41
C HIS A 595 7.44 -26.20 -35.66
N SER A 596 7.82 -27.44 -35.82
CA SER A 596 7.28 -28.29 -36.89
C SER A 596 5.81 -28.63 -36.62
N ASN A 597 5.00 -28.66 -37.69
CA ASN A 597 3.63 -29.16 -37.64
C ASN A 597 2.66 -28.41 -36.70
N GLU A 598 2.81 -27.09 -36.57
CA GLU A 598 1.85 -26.26 -35.86
C GLU A 598 0.60 -25.97 -36.70
N VAL A 599 -0.55 -26.07 -36.08
CA VAL A 599 -1.85 -25.72 -36.67
C VAL A 599 -2.52 -24.62 -35.85
N LEU A 600 -2.91 -23.53 -36.51
CA LEU A 600 -3.64 -22.45 -35.84
C LEU A 600 -4.94 -22.98 -35.23
N ASN A 601 -5.07 -22.82 -33.92
CA ASN A 601 -6.28 -23.12 -33.18
C ASN A 601 -7.15 -21.86 -33.09
N SER A 602 -8.20 -21.80 -33.91
CA SER A 602 -9.11 -20.65 -33.97
C SER A 602 -9.96 -20.51 -32.70
N GLN A 603 -10.20 -21.58 -31.96
CA GLN A 603 -11.01 -21.60 -30.74
C GLN A 603 -10.29 -20.84 -29.61
N TYR A 604 -8.96 -20.99 -29.52
CA TYR A 604 -8.13 -20.35 -28.48
C TYR A 604 -7.34 -19.15 -29.00
N SER A 605 -7.57 -18.75 -30.26
CA SER A 605 -7.07 -17.52 -30.86
C SER A 605 -8.12 -16.43 -30.76
N SER A 606 -7.70 -15.19 -30.53
CA SER A 606 -8.63 -14.07 -30.41
C SER A 606 -8.03 -12.76 -30.92
N ASN A 607 -8.87 -12.00 -31.61
CA ASN A 607 -8.59 -10.61 -31.97
C ASN A 607 -9.66 -9.74 -31.29
N ILE A 608 -9.25 -8.89 -30.39
CA ILE A 608 -10.17 -8.11 -29.54
C ILE A 608 -9.81 -6.64 -29.65
N LEU A 609 -10.81 -5.84 -29.90
CA LEU A 609 -10.74 -4.40 -29.88
C LEU A 609 -11.82 -3.84 -28.97
N ASN A 610 -11.41 -3.03 -27.96
CA ASN A 610 -12.35 -2.26 -27.15
C ASN A 610 -12.00 -0.78 -27.24
N GLN A 611 -12.95 0.01 -27.61
CA GLN A 611 -12.81 1.45 -27.68
C GLN A 611 -13.90 2.14 -26.87
N TYR A 612 -13.49 3.05 -26.01
CA TYR A 612 -14.38 3.83 -25.16
C TYR A 612 -14.17 5.33 -25.44
N GLN A 613 -15.28 6.02 -25.61
CA GLN A 613 -15.33 7.48 -25.66
C GLN A 613 -16.25 7.95 -24.54
N THR A 614 -15.71 8.70 -23.60
CA THR A 614 -16.46 9.18 -22.44
C THR A 614 -16.43 10.71 -22.41
N HIS A 615 -17.59 11.31 -22.32
CA HIS A 615 -17.78 12.75 -22.08
C HIS A 615 -18.30 12.90 -20.66
N ARG A 616 -17.67 13.76 -19.86
CA ARG A 616 -18.13 14.07 -18.52
C ARG A 616 -18.33 15.58 -18.42
N ALA A 617 -19.54 16.02 -18.24
CA ALA A 617 -19.88 17.40 -17.93
C ALA A 617 -20.42 17.49 -16.52
N GLY A 618 -19.82 18.34 -15.68
CA GLY A 618 -20.16 18.45 -14.27
C GLY A 618 -20.23 19.86 -13.77
N VAL A 619 -21.05 20.06 -12.74
CA VAL A 619 -21.17 21.32 -12.00
C VAL A 619 -21.08 21.01 -10.52
N ASN A 620 -20.25 21.77 -9.80
CA ASN A 620 -20.09 21.71 -8.36
C ASN A 620 -20.40 23.08 -7.75
N PHE A 621 -21.22 23.09 -6.72
CA PHE A 621 -21.45 24.24 -5.87
C PHE A 621 -20.66 24.06 -4.58
N MET A 622 -19.80 25.00 -4.27
CA MET A 622 -18.86 24.92 -3.16
C MET A 622 -19.06 26.08 -2.19
N PHE A 623 -18.93 25.79 -0.91
CA PHE A 623 -18.92 26.77 0.17
C PHE A 623 -17.66 26.59 1.02
N GLN A 624 -16.88 27.65 1.18
CA GLN A 624 -15.67 27.64 2.00
C GLN A 624 -15.61 28.92 2.82
N LYS A 625 -15.91 28.81 4.10
CA LYS A 625 -15.81 29.91 5.05
C LYS A 625 -15.50 29.40 6.45
N ASP A 626 -14.56 30.05 7.13
CA ASP A 626 -14.16 29.76 8.50
C ASP A 626 -13.87 28.27 8.76
N LYS A 627 -14.73 27.60 9.50
CA LYS A 627 -14.61 26.20 9.93
C LYS A 627 -15.30 25.21 9.00
N ILE A 628 -16.06 25.68 8.03
CA ILE A 628 -16.91 24.83 7.18
C ILE A 628 -16.43 24.91 5.73
N ARG A 629 -16.31 23.76 5.10
CA ARG A 629 -16.16 23.59 3.65
C ARG A 629 -17.15 22.53 3.22
N ALA A 630 -17.98 22.87 2.26
CA ALA A 630 -18.99 21.98 1.72
C ALA A 630 -18.99 22.04 0.20
N GLN A 631 -19.26 20.94 -0.43
CA GLN A 631 -19.43 20.84 -1.87
C GLN A 631 -20.56 19.88 -2.18
N VAL A 632 -21.41 20.25 -3.12
CA VAL A 632 -22.41 19.37 -3.73
C VAL A 632 -22.33 19.55 -5.24
N GLY A 633 -22.33 18.46 -5.97
CA GLY A 633 -22.24 18.49 -7.42
C GLY A 633 -22.78 17.25 -8.08
N ALA A 634 -22.91 17.33 -9.38
CA ALA A 634 -23.27 16.19 -10.21
C ALA A 634 -22.59 16.30 -11.57
N SER A 635 -22.34 15.16 -12.19
CA SER A 635 -21.83 15.06 -13.55
C SER A 635 -22.68 14.10 -14.35
N ILE A 636 -22.92 14.44 -15.62
CA ILE A 636 -23.49 13.54 -16.64
C ILE A 636 -22.32 12.94 -17.41
N ILE A 637 -22.39 11.64 -17.66
CA ILE A 637 -21.28 10.88 -18.24
C ILE A 637 -21.82 9.99 -19.40
N PRO A 638 -22.06 10.56 -20.59
CA PRO A 638 -22.27 9.76 -21.78
C PRO A 638 -20.99 8.96 -22.11
N THR A 639 -21.16 7.66 -22.31
CA THR A 639 -20.09 6.73 -22.68
C THR A 639 -20.53 5.96 -23.91
N ILE A 640 -19.71 6.00 -24.95
CA ILE A 640 -19.88 5.22 -26.19
C ILE A 640 -18.80 4.15 -26.19
N THR A 641 -19.22 2.92 -26.37
CA THR A 641 -18.34 1.74 -26.37
C THR A 641 -18.46 1.04 -27.69
N HIS A 642 -17.33 0.80 -28.36
CA HIS A 642 -17.23 -0.04 -29.56
C HIS A 642 -16.32 -1.22 -29.21
N ASN A 643 -16.89 -2.43 -29.26
CA ASN A 643 -16.18 -3.67 -29.02
C ASN A 643 -16.22 -4.52 -30.29
N GLU A 644 -15.08 -5.09 -30.65
CA GLU A 644 -14.99 -6.06 -31.75
C GLU A 644 -14.23 -7.28 -31.23
N THR A 645 -14.77 -8.46 -31.52
CA THR A 645 -14.13 -9.73 -31.16
C THR A 645 -14.26 -10.69 -32.34
N ASN A 646 -13.11 -11.12 -32.87
CA ASN A 646 -13.06 -12.08 -34.01
C ASN A 646 -13.98 -11.66 -35.18
N GLY A 647 -13.94 -10.34 -35.49
CA GLY A 647 -14.75 -9.77 -36.59
C GLY A 647 -16.25 -9.53 -36.27
N LYS A 648 -16.69 -9.83 -35.05
CA LYS A 648 -18.05 -9.50 -34.58
C LYS A 648 -18.01 -8.21 -33.76
N SER A 649 -18.80 -7.22 -34.12
CA SER A 649 -18.88 -5.92 -33.43
C SER A 649 -20.06 -5.84 -32.47
N TYR A 650 -19.82 -5.21 -31.31
CA TYR A 650 -20.82 -4.96 -30.28
C TYR A 650 -20.72 -3.49 -29.84
N ASP A 651 -21.70 -2.69 -30.22
CA ASP A 651 -21.76 -1.27 -29.88
C ASP A 651 -22.73 -1.03 -28.74
N ASN A 652 -22.32 -0.17 -27.80
CA ASN A 652 -23.17 0.21 -26.70
C ASN A 652 -23.01 1.72 -26.39
N SER A 653 -24.10 2.37 -26.05
CA SER A 653 -24.11 3.76 -25.62
C SER A 653 -24.93 3.91 -24.34
N VAL A 654 -24.31 4.43 -23.30
CA VAL A 654 -24.92 4.58 -21.97
C VAL A 654 -24.71 5.98 -21.46
N ILE A 655 -25.76 6.56 -20.89
CA ILE A 655 -25.66 7.84 -20.15
C ILE A 655 -25.69 7.53 -18.66
N ASN A 656 -24.55 7.77 -18.00
CA ASN A 656 -24.40 7.63 -16.57
C ASN A 656 -24.38 9.01 -15.90
N TRP A 657 -24.56 9.01 -14.60
CA TRP A 657 -24.45 10.21 -13.79
C TRP A 657 -23.62 9.94 -12.55
N SER A 658 -22.95 10.96 -12.03
CA SER A 658 -22.05 10.84 -10.88
C SER A 658 -22.30 12.00 -9.93
N PRO A 659 -23.10 11.77 -8.89
CA PRO A 659 -23.32 12.76 -7.83
C PRO A 659 -22.12 12.75 -6.87
N THR A 660 -21.79 13.91 -6.32
CA THR A 660 -20.75 14.11 -5.33
C THR A 660 -21.23 15.01 -4.21
N ALA A 661 -20.88 14.72 -2.98
CA ALA A 661 -21.10 15.60 -1.84
C ALA A 661 -19.92 15.51 -0.88
N MET A 662 -19.49 16.64 -0.35
CA MET A 662 -18.42 16.71 0.64
C MET A 662 -18.78 17.69 1.74
N LEU A 663 -18.36 17.36 2.95
CA LEU A 663 -18.46 18.23 4.11
C LEU A 663 -17.18 18.12 4.95
N TRP A 664 -16.54 19.23 5.21
CA TRP A 664 -15.46 19.37 6.17
C TRP A 664 -15.88 20.36 7.24
N TYR A 665 -15.80 19.94 8.47
CA TYR A 665 -16.15 20.75 9.60
C TYR A 665 -15.06 20.69 10.67
N ASP A 666 -14.37 21.80 10.87
CA ASP A 666 -13.42 21.99 11.97
C ASP A 666 -14.20 22.42 13.21
N ILE A 667 -14.61 21.47 14.07
CA ILE A 667 -15.39 21.73 15.28
C ILE A 667 -14.62 22.71 16.17
N ASN A 668 -13.34 22.42 16.37
CA ASN A 668 -12.36 23.29 17.06
C ASN A 668 -10.94 22.90 16.61
N ASP A 669 -9.90 23.55 17.16
CA ASP A 669 -8.49 23.33 16.80
C ASP A 669 -8.00 21.89 17.07
N ASN A 670 -8.72 21.14 17.86
CA ASN A 670 -8.38 19.76 18.25
C ASN A 670 -9.29 18.71 17.61
N MET A 671 -10.40 19.10 16.98
CA MET A 671 -11.44 18.20 16.49
C MET A 671 -11.92 18.59 15.10
N ASN A 672 -11.92 17.63 14.17
CA ASN A 672 -12.49 17.79 12.84
C ASN A 672 -13.32 16.57 12.41
N VAL A 673 -14.30 16.81 11.55
CA VAL A 673 -15.09 15.79 10.88
C VAL A 673 -15.06 16.07 9.38
N ARG A 674 -14.93 15.00 8.60
CA ARG A 674 -14.97 15.04 7.13
C ARG A 674 -15.92 13.95 6.64
N GLY A 675 -16.75 14.29 5.68
CA GLY A 675 -17.65 13.37 5.03
C GLY A 675 -17.57 13.51 3.52
N PHE A 676 -17.52 12.39 2.81
CA PHE A 676 -17.49 12.33 1.36
C PHE A 676 -18.50 11.32 0.87
N TYR A 677 -19.24 11.69 -0.15
CA TYR A 677 -20.05 10.78 -0.93
C TYR A 677 -19.73 10.96 -2.41
N PHE A 678 -19.56 9.85 -3.11
CA PHE A 678 -19.45 9.86 -4.56
C PHE A 678 -20.08 8.62 -5.18
N GLY A 679 -20.81 8.84 -6.27
CA GLY A 679 -21.34 7.80 -7.13
C GLY A 679 -20.47 7.68 -8.38
N ASN A 680 -20.20 6.45 -8.82
CA ASN A 680 -19.43 6.20 -10.02
C ASN A 680 -19.95 4.99 -10.79
N SER A 681 -20.00 5.12 -12.11
CA SER A 681 -20.28 4.03 -13.03
C SER A 681 -18.97 3.42 -13.52
N SER A 682 -18.93 2.09 -13.61
CA SER A 682 -17.79 1.33 -14.12
C SER A 682 -18.23 0.36 -15.22
N GLN A 683 -17.39 0.20 -16.23
CA GLN A 683 -17.61 -0.71 -17.33
C GLN A 683 -17.01 -2.09 -17.04
N PRO A 684 -17.57 -3.18 -17.60
CA PRO A 684 -16.91 -4.48 -17.58
C PRO A 684 -15.53 -4.41 -18.23
N THR A 685 -14.63 -5.25 -17.78
CA THR A 685 -13.29 -5.37 -18.40
C THR A 685 -13.37 -6.09 -19.76
N THR A 686 -12.36 -5.89 -20.60
CA THR A 686 -12.23 -6.58 -21.88
C THR A 686 -12.33 -8.09 -21.72
N THR A 687 -11.59 -8.65 -20.76
CA THR A 687 -11.59 -10.09 -20.48
C THR A 687 -12.97 -10.62 -20.08
N GLN A 688 -13.75 -9.82 -19.32
CA GLN A 688 -15.10 -10.20 -18.93
C GLN A 688 -16.08 -10.17 -20.09
N LEU A 689 -15.86 -9.31 -21.09
CA LEU A 689 -16.72 -9.20 -22.28
C LEU A 689 -16.36 -10.19 -23.38
N MET A 690 -15.16 -10.77 -23.33
CA MET A 690 -14.58 -11.58 -24.39
C MET A 690 -15.25 -12.96 -24.50
N PRO A 691 -16.01 -13.26 -25.56
CA PRO A 691 -16.64 -14.57 -25.76
C PRO A 691 -15.65 -15.62 -26.32
N VAL A 692 -14.46 -15.72 -25.67
CA VAL A 692 -13.44 -16.72 -26.01
C VAL A 692 -13.01 -17.41 -24.73
N PRO A 693 -13.13 -18.72 -24.60
CA PRO A 693 -12.73 -19.45 -23.43
C PRO A 693 -11.22 -19.31 -23.16
N ASP A 694 -10.85 -19.02 -21.93
CA ASP A 694 -9.47 -19.16 -21.47
C ASP A 694 -9.30 -20.55 -20.87
N ASN A 695 -8.54 -21.39 -21.56
CA ASN A 695 -8.24 -22.78 -21.21
C ASN A 695 -6.79 -23.00 -20.81
N THR A 696 -6.06 -21.96 -20.44
CA THR A 696 -4.66 -22.10 -19.94
C THR A 696 -4.57 -23.13 -18.81
N ASN A 697 -5.64 -23.29 -18.06
CA ASN A 697 -5.85 -24.45 -17.18
C ASN A 697 -7.08 -25.22 -17.65
N PRO A 698 -6.91 -26.42 -18.26
CA PRO A 698 -8.03 -27.21 -18.80
C PRO A 698 -9.07 -27.64 -17.77
N LEU A 699 -8.70 -27.65 -16.47
CA LEU A 699 -9.64 -27.94 -15.39
C LEU A 699 -10.35 -26.71 -14.83
N ASN A 700 -10.00 -25.51 -15.32
CA ASN A 700 -10.61 -24.25 -14.87
C ASN A 700 -10.76 -23.30 -16.04
N VAL A 701 -11.86 -23.43 -16.76
CA VAL A 701 -12.16 -22.67 -17.97
C VAL A 701 -12.91 -21.39 -17.62
N SER A 702 -12.32 -20.24 -17.94
CA SER A 702 -13.00 -18.95 -17.79
C SER A 702 -13.65 -18.54 -19.10
N LEU A 703 -14.95 -18.25 -19.02
CA LEU A 703 -15.76 -17.75 -20.13
C LEU A 703 -15.91 -16.23 -19.99
N GLY A 704 -16.01 -15.50 -21.10
CA GLY A 704 -16.44 -14.10 -21.08
C GLY A 704 -17.95 -13.98 -21.34
N ASN A 705 -18.51 -12.79 -21.16
CA ASN A 705 -19.94 -12.55 -21.42
C ASN A 705 -20.14 -11.20 -22.12
N PRO A 706 -20.47 -11.20 -23.42
CA PRO A 706 -20.67 -9.96 -24.18
C PRO A 706 -21.92 -9.16 -23.76
N TYR A 707 -22.83 -9.75 -22.97
CA TYR A 707 -24.09 -9.16 -22.53
C TYR A 707 -23.99 -8.42 -21.20
N LEU A 708 -22.79 -8.29 -20.62
CA LEU A 708 -22.58 -7.58 -19.37
C LEU A 708 -22.94 -6.10 -19.49
N LYS A 709 -23.64 -5.60 -18.47
CA LYS A 709 -24.00 -4.19 -18.30
C LYS A 709 -23.02 -3.49 -17.34
N PRO A 710 -22.83 -2.17 -17.47
CA PRO A 710 -22.13 -1.38 -16.47
C PRO A 710 -22.79 -1.51 -15.10
N TYR A 711 -21.97 -1.35 -14.06
CA TYR A 711 -22.44 -1.31 -12.68
C TYR A 711 -22.24 0.07 -12.07
N PHE A 712 -23.04 0.42 -11.06
CA PHE A 712 -22.96 1.71 -10.39
C PHE A 712 -22.59 1.53 -8.91
N SER A 713 -21.54 2.24 -8.49
CA SER A 713 -21.04 2.19 -7.13
C SER A 713 -21.36 3.46 -6.36
N HIS A 714 -21.93 3.33 -5.17
CA HIS A 714 -22.12 4.40 -4.21
C HIS A 714 -21.10 4.25 -3.08
N ASN A 715 -20.35 5.31 -2.80
CA ASN A 715 -19.30 5.28 -1.79
C ASN A 715 -19.49 6.43 -0.80
N ILE A 716 -19.41 6.10 0.48
CA ILE A 716 -19.49 7.04 1.58
C ILE A 716 -18.24 6.86 2.45
N HIS A 717 -17.56 7.93 2.75
CA HIS A 717 -16.40 7.95 3.63
C HIS A 717 -16.59 9.03 4.68
N THR A 718 -16.40 8.68 5.94
CA THR A 718 -16.46 9.64 7.06
C THR A 718 -15.19 9.50 7.88
N ARG A 719 -14.61 10.61 8.26
CA ARG A 719 -13.42 10.69 9.09
C ARG A 719 -13.66 11.62 10.27
N TYR A 720 -13.30 11.16 11.43
CA TYR A 720 -13.22 11.94 12.66
C TYR A 720 -11.77 11.99 13.13
N GLY A 721 -11.29 13.17 13.45
CA GLY A 721 -9.97 13.42 14.03
C GLY A 721 -10.10 14.16 15.34
N PHE A 722 -9.46 13.64 16.39
CA PHE A 722 -9.26 14.31 17.67
C PHE A 722 -7.79 14.26 18.06
N SER A 723 -7.24 15.41 18.45
CA SER A 723 -5.84 15.54 18.84
C SER A 723 -5.69 16.54 19.99
N ASN A 724 -5.31 16.06 21.16
CA ASN A 724 -4.97 16.93 22.30
C ASN A 724 -3.45 17.07 22.41
N ARG A 725 -2.91 18.19 21.97
CA ARG A 725 -1.46 18.48 21.94
C ARG A 725 -0.81 18.49 23.32
N GLN A 726 -1.54 18.93 24.35
CA GLN A 726 -1.02 19.02 25.70
C GLN A 726 -0.91 17.67 26.39
N LYS A 727 -1.83 16.75 26.07
CA LYS A 727 -1.86 15.39 26.62
C LYS A 727 -1.27 14.34 25.70
N PHE A 728 -0.86 14.74 24.49
CA PHE A 728 -0.33 13.86 23.45
C PHE A 728 -1.27 12.71 23.07
N LEU A 729 -2.57 12.93 23.28
CA LEU A 729 -3.61 11.99 23.00
C LEU A 729 -4.15 12.24 21.59
N SER A 730 -4.17 11.22 20.75
CA SER A 730 -4.78 11.28 19.43
C SER A 730 -5.74 10.14 19.22
N VAL A 731 -6.89 10.44 18.62
CA VAL A 731 -7.89 9.48 18.18
C VAL A 731 -8.26 9.81 16.74
N TYR A 732 -8.18 8.83 15.87
CA TYR A 732 -8.69 8.90 14.50
C TYR A 732 -9.68 7.79 14.28
N ALA A 733 -10.83 8.11 13.73
CA ALA A 733 -11.82 7.13 13.33
C ALA A 733 -12.22 7.37 11.88
N ASN A 734 -12.25 6.30 11.11
CA ASN A 734 -12.71 6.29 9.74
C ASN A 734 -13.87 5.30 9.63
N LEU A 735 -14.97 5.74 9.06
CA LEU A 735 -16.07 4.88 8.66
C LEU A 735 -16.26 5.04 7.16
N SER A 736 -16.19 3.93 6.44
CA SER A 736 -16.45 3.90 5.01
C SER A 736 -17.41 2.77 4.69
N GLY A 737 -18.25 2.99 3.71
CA GLY A 737 -19.16 1.99 3.22
C GLY A 737 -19.61 2.32 1.81
N GLY A 738 -20.16 1.34 1.16
CA GLY A 738 -20.71 1.52 -0.15
C GLY A 738 -21.63 0.37 -0.53
N PHE A 739 -22.36 0.58 -1.60
CA PHE A 739 -23.11 -0.47 -2.27
C PHE A 739 -22.96 -0.33 -3.78
N VAL A 740 -22.99 -1.48 -4.45
CA VAL A 740 -22.82 -1.58 -5.90
C VAL A 740 -24.12 -2.14 -6.46
N GLN A 741 -24.72 -1.39 -7.37
CA GLN A 741 -25.89 -1.82 -8.13
C GLN A 741 -25.43 -2.60 -9.36
N SER A 742 -26.04 -3.75 -9.61
CA SER A 742 -25.72 -4.66 -10.71
C SER A 742 -24.24 -5.03 -10.81
N PRO A 743 -23.58 -5.41 -9.69
CA PRO A 743 -22.18 -5.80 -9.71
C PRO A 743 -21.95 -6.96 -10.68
N ILE A 744 -20.74 -7.03 -11.24
CA ILE A 744 -20.32 -8.20 -11.99
C ILE A 744 -19.91 -9.27 -10.99
N VAL A 745 -20.62 -10.40 -11.01
CA VAL A 745 -20.39 -11.58 -10.19
C VAL A 745 -20.16 -12.78 -11.10
N TYR A 746 -19.80 -13.92 -10.55
CA TYR A 746 -19.52 -15.10 -11.37
C TYR A 746 -20.55 -16.19 -11.13
N ALA A 747 -21.01 -16.79 -12.22
CA ALA A 747 -21.68 -18.07 -12.24
C ALA A 747 -20.63 -19.14 -12.47
N SER A 748 -20.58 -20.16 -11.62
CA SER A 748 -19.64 -21.28 -11.72
C SER A 748 -20.35 -22.60 -11.67
N TRP A 749 -19.86 -23.57 -12.44
CA TRP A 749 -20.38 -24.93 -12.45
C TRP A 749 -19.26 -25.91 -12.78
N TYR A 750 -19.53 -27.19 -12.57
CA TYR A 750 -18.59 -28.26 -12.85
C TYR A 750 -19.21 -29.20 -13.85
N ASN A 751 -18.43 -29.71 -14.79
CA ASN A 751 -18.88 -30.84 -15.63
C ASN A 751 -18.63 -32.15 -14.88
N THR A 752 -19.09 -33.25 -15.49
CA THR A 752 -18.96 -34.61 -14.94
C THR A 752 -17.51 -35.05 -14.73
N ASN A 753 -16.56 -34.44 -15.44
CA ASN A 753 -15.12 -34.72 -15.35
C ASN A 753 -14.42 -33.87 -14.34
N GLY A 754 -15.13 -33.04 -13.56
CA GLY A 754 -14.55 -32.16 -12.55
C GLY A 754 -13.97 -30.85 -13.10
N THR A 755 -14.11 -30.56 -14.39
CA THR A 755 -13.70 -29.25 -14.96
C THR A 755 -14.62 -28.15 -14.45
N ALA A 756 -14.04 -27.11 -13.89
CA ALA A 756 -14.72 -25.92 -13.43
C ALA A 756 -14.90 -24.93 -14.59
N PHE A 757 -16.11 -24.38 -14.71
CA PHE A 757 -16.39 -23.26 -15.60
C PHE A 757 -16.79 -22.04 -14.81
N SER A 758 -16.41 -20.85 -15.27
CA SER A 758 -16.83 -19.59 -14.68
C SER A 758 -17.24 -18.58 -15.75
N LEU A 759 -18.40 -17.96 -15.56
CA LEU A 759 -18.98 -16.96 -16.46
C LEU A 759 -19.31 -15.69 -15.68
N PRO A 760 -18.82 -14.50 -16.04
CA PRO A 760 -19.22 -13.25 -15.40
C PRO A 760 -20.65 -12.87 -15.80
N VAL A 761 -21.45 -12.45 -14.81
CA VAL A 761 -22.85 -12.03 -14.99
C VAL A 761 -23.16 -10.83 -14.12
N ASN A 762 -24.20 -10.06 -14.43
CA ASN A 762 -24.64 -9.01 -13.51
C ASN A 762 -25.47 -9.63 -12.38
N GLY A 763 -25.06 -9.37 -11.14
CA GLY A 763 -25.71 -9.87 -9.93
C GLY A 763 -26.55 -8.83 -9.19
N PRO A 764 -27.18 -9.24 -8.09
CA PRO A 764 -27.94 -8.34 -7.22
C PRO A 764 -27.01 -7.37 -6.48
N THR A 765 -27.60 -6.32 -5.93
CA THR A 765 -26.84 -5.28 -5.19
C THR A 765 -26.04 -5.89 -4.05
N SER A 766 -24.75 -5.57 -4.03
CA SER A 766 -23.81 -5.93 -2.96
C SER A 766 -23.39 -4.71 -2.16
N GLY A 767 -22.96 -4.92 -0.93
CA GLY A 767 -22.54 -3.81 -0.05
C GLY A 767 -21.38 -4.16 0.86
N ASN A 768 -20.71 -3.09 1.33
CA ASN A 768 -19.65 -3.22 2.31
C ASN A 768 -19.62 -2.05 3.30
N VAL A 769 -19.18 -2.32 4.50
CA VAL A 769 -18.91 -1.33 5.55
C VAL A 769 -17.55 -1.63 6.16
N ASN A 770 -16.73 -0.60 6.32
CA ASN A 770 -15.42 -0.69 6.96
C ASN A 770 -15.32 0.41 8.02
N ALA A 771 -14.98 0.02 9.24
CA ALA A 771 -14.68 0.94 10.32
C ALA A 771 -13.26 0.73 10.80
N ARG A 772 -12.54 1.83 11.04
CA ARG A 772 -11.19 1.81 11.62
C ARG A 772 -11.09 2.87 12.69
N MET A 773 -10.47 2.53 13.81
CA MET A 773 -10.15 3.47 14.86
C MET A 773 -8.69 3.29 15.26
N PHE A 774 -8.01 4.39 15.42
CA PHE A 774 -6.66 4.46 15.93
C PHE A 774 -6.62 5.33 17.18
N LEU A 775 -6.00 4.83 18.24
CA LEU A 775 -5.76 5.53 19.49
C LEU A 775 -4.26 5.52 19.79
N ASN A 776 -3.71 6.66 20.15
CA ASN A 776 -2.38 6.77 20.74
C ASN A 776 -2.44 7.62 21.99
N ALA A 777 -1.94 7.07 23.09
CA ALA A 777 -1.97 7.72 24.40
C ALA A 777 -0.69 7.41 25.20
N PRO A 778 0.06 8.41 25.65
CA PRO A 778 1.11 8.21 26.63
C PRO A 778 0.51 8.08 28.02
N PHE A 779 1.17 7.34 28.92
CA PHE A 779 0.80 7.26 30.32
C PHE A 779 1.38 8.46 31.11
N GLY A 780 0.69 9.57 31.06
CA GLY A 780 1.10 10.80 31.74
C GLY A 780 2.49 11.27 31.30
N LYS A 781 3.39 11.49 32.27
CA LYS A 781 4.80 11.84 32.05
C LYS A 781 5.73 10.63 32.07
N SER A 782 5.21 9.41 32.06
CA SER A 782 6.02 8.20 32.10
C SER A 782 6.65 7.89 30.72
N ASN A 783 7.62 6.99 30.73
CA ASN A 783 8.25 6.47 29.53
C ASN A 783 7.38 5.44 28.79
N PHE A 784 6.15 5.24 29.21
CA PHE A 784 5.20 4.29 28.61
C PHE A 784 4.20 4.99 27.71
N SER A 785 3.87 4.34 26.60
CA SER A 785 2.75 4.73 25.73
C SER A 785 2.00 3.51 25.24
N ILE A 786 0.70 3.68 25.02
CA ILE A 786 -0.17 2.65 24.42
C ILE A 786 -0.65 3.14 23.07
N SER A 787 -0.67 2.27 22.10
CA SER A 787 -1.35 2.48 20.82
C SER A 787 -2.27 1.31 20.51
N SER A 788 -3.47 1.61 20.04
CA SER A 788 -4.47 0.63 19.61
C SER A 788 -4.89 0.95 18.17
N SER A 789 -5.04 -0.10 17.37
CA SER A 789 -5.58 -0.01 16.01
C SER A 789 -6.66 -1.07 15.85
N THR A 790 -7.90 -0.63 15.92
CA THR A 790 -9.10 -1.45 15.76
C THR A 790 -9.64 -1.32 14.35
N SER A 791 -9.90 -2.42 13.68
CA SER A 791 -10.57 -2.40 12.37
C SER A 791 -11.66 -3.48 12.30
N GLY A 792 -12.80 -3.11 11.74
CA GLY A 792 -13.90 -4.00 11.43
C GLY A 792 -14.35 -3.81 9.99
N SER A 793 -14.63 -4.89 9.29
CA SER A 793 -15.25 -4.86 7.98
C SER A 793 -16.38 -5.87 7.89
N TRP A 794 -17.42 -5.49 7.16
CA TRP A 794 -18.49 -6.37 6.75
C TRP A 794 -18.76 -6.16 5.29
N SER A 795 -18.95 -7.25 4.56
CA SER A 795 -19.27 -7.19 3.12
C SER A 795 -20.24 -8.30 2.73
N THR A 796 -21.03 -8.02 1.71
CA THR A 796 -21.87 -9.01 1.04
C THR A 796 -21.39 -9.16 -0.40
N SER A 797 -21.41 -10.39 -0.88
CA SER A 797 -21.20 -10.70 -2.30
C SER A 797 -22.13 -11.85 -2.70
N THR A 798 -22.54 -11.83 -3.95
CA THR A 798 -23.37 -12.91 -4.52
C THR A 798 -22.56 -13.65 -5.58
N SER A 799 -22.75 -14.95 -5.68
CA SER A 799 -22.29 -15.80 -6.77
C SER A 799 -23.43 -16.76 -7.14
N TYR A 800 -23.33 -17.33 -8.32
CA TYR A 800 -24.26 -18.35 -8.77
C TYR A 800 -23.52 -19.66 -8.93
N VAL A 801 -24.10 -20.75 -8.41
CA VAL A 801 -23.51 -22.10 -8.48
C VAL A 801 -24.47 -22.97 -9.28
N GLY A 802 -23.95 -23.52 -10.37
CA GLY A 802 -24.71 -24.48 -11.19
C GLY A 802 -24.95 -25.74 -10.40
N LYS A 803 -26.20 -26.26 -10.48
CA LYS A 803 -26.54 -27.55 -9.90
C LYS A 803 -25.87 -28.68 -10.65
N SER A 804 -25.68 -29.82 -10.01
CA SER A 804 -25.14 -31.04 -10.61
C SER A 804 -25.97 -31.52 -11.84
N SER A 805 -27.24 -31.14 -11.94
CA SER A 805 -28.11 -31.37 -13.08
C SER A 805 -27.91 -30.40 -14.25
N PHE A 806 -27.02 -29.45 -14.17
CA PHE A 806 -26.74 -28.51 -15.25
C PHE A 806 -25.75 -29.14 -16.24
N ASP A 807 -26.25 -29.38 -17.47
CA ASP A 807 -25.45 -29.96 -18.53
C ASP A 807 -24.84 -28.87 -19.42
N THR A 808 -23.55 -28.67 -19.26
CA THR A 808 -22.77 -27.71 -20.04
C THR A 808 -22.76 -28.05 -21.54
N SER A 809 -22.81 -29.32 -21.91
CA SER A 809 -22.69 -29.77 -23.30
C SER A 809 -23.82 -29.21 -24.18
N THR A 810 -24.99 -28.92 -23.60
CA THR A 810 -26.13 -28.29 -24.24
C THR A 810 -25.83 -26.91 -24.84
N TYR A 811 -24.77 -26.23 -24.32
CA TYR A 811 -24.39 -24.88 -24.71
C TYR A 811 -23.11 -24.85 -25.55
N TYR A 812 -22.68 -25.98 -26.10
CA TYR A 812 -21.59 -26.03 -27.07
C TYR A 812 -22.11 -26.44 -28.45
N VAL A 813 -21.75 -25.66 -29.46
CA VAL A 813 -22.04 -25.92 -30.86
C VAL A 813 -20.72 -25.90 -31.62
N ASP A 814 -20.38 -27.00 -32.29
CA ASP A 814 -19.13 -27.16 -33.04
C ASP A 814 -17.86 -26.83 -32.21
N GLY A 815 -17.91 -27.04 -30.88
CA GLY A 815 -16.81 -26.77 -29.96
C GLY A 815 -16.79 -25.36 -29.37
N ASP A 816 -17.64 -24.44 -29.83
CA ASP A 816 -17.75 -23.08 -29.30
C ASP A 816 -18.91 -22.96 -28.30
N PHE A 817 -18.73 -22.16 -27.25
CA PHE A 817 -19.78 -21.88 -26.28
C PHE A 817 -20.83 -20.92 -26.87
N ASP A 818 -22.09 -21.34 -26.89
CA ASP A 818 -23.23 -20.56 -27.43
C ASP A 818 -23.72 -19.54 -26.38
N TYR A 819 -23.09 -18.40 -26.35
CA TYR A 819 -23.44 -17.28 -25.45
C TYR A 819 -24.84 -16.73 -25.67
N VAL A 820 -25.37 -16.81 -26.93
CA VAL A 820 -26.71 -16.30 -27.27
C VAL A 820 -27.76 -17.21 -26.65
N LYS A 821 -27.63 -18.52 -26.84
CA LYS A 821 -28.54 -19.51 -26.28
C LYS A 821 -28.52 -19.44 -24.75
N PHE A 822 -27.34 -19.41 -24.15
CA PHE A 822 -27.18 -19.28 -22.68
C PHE A 822 -27.89 -18.03 -22.15
N HIS A 823 -27.69 -16.88 -22.79
CA HIS A 823 -28.30 -15.61 -22.36
C HIS A 823 -29.83 -15.65 -22.51
N ASN A 824 -30.35 -16.28 -23.54
CA ASN A 824 -31.81 -16.42 -23.78
C ASN A 824 -32.46 -17.37 -22.78
N ASP A 825 -31.79 -18.49 -22.45
CA ASP A 825 -32.27 -19.47 -21.48
C ASP A 825 -32.17 -18.95 -20.02
N PHE A 826 -31.17 -18.11 -19.73
CA PHE A 826 -30.90 -17.56 -18.41
C PHE A 826 -30.81 -16.03 -18.40
N PRO A 827 -31.89 -15.30 -18.69
CA PRO A 827 -31.92 -13.85 -18.66
C PRO A 827 -31.73 -13.30 -17.23
N ASP A 828 -32.04 -14.11 -16.21
CA ASP A 828 -31.87 -13.83 -14.78
C ASP A 828 -31.55 -15.15 -14.06
N LEU A 829 -30.26 -15.32 -13.75
CA LEU A 829 -29.78 -16.54 -13.09
C LEU A 829 -30.37 -16.74 -11.69
N GLY A 830 -30.72 -15.67 -10.99
CA GLY A 830 -31.33 -15.76 -9.65
C GLY A 830 -32.75 -16.38 -9.67
N LYS A 831 -33.36 -16.47 -10.84
CA LYS A 831 -34.70 -17.13 -11.04
C LYS A 831 -34.60 -18.47 -11.72
N SER A 832 -33.39 -18.91 -12.06
CA SER A 832 -33.17 -20.19 -12.73
C SER A 832 -33.35 -21.36 -11.76
N ASP A 833 -33.93 -22.44 -12.25
CA ASP A 833 -33.96 -23.73 -11.55
C ASP A 833 -32.65 -24.52 -11.68
N LYS A 834 -31.72 -24.08 -12.55
CA LYS A 834 -30.42 -24.70 -12.82
C LYS A 834 -29.28 -24.11 -12.03
N PHE A 835 -29.46 -22.91 -11.47
CA PHE A 835 -28.43 -22.22 -10.67
C PHE A 835 -28.97 -21.89 -9.28
N LEU A 836 -28.11 -22.01 -8.30
CA LEU A 836 -28.37 -21.59 -6.93
C LEU A 836 -27.70 -20.23 -6.68
N GLU A 837 -28.45 -19.27 -6.18
CA GLU A 837 -27.89 -18.01 -5.71
C GLU A 837 -27.25 -18.21 -4.34
N ASN A 838 -25.96 -17.93 -4.25
CA ASN A 838 -25.25 -17.95 -2.99
C ASN A 838 -24.85 -16.56 -2.56
N ASN A 839 -25.47 -16.09 -1.49
CA ASN A 839 -25.13 -14.84 -0.85
C ASN A 839 -24.12 -15.11 0.28
N THR A 840 -22.92 -14.60 0.10
CA THR A 840 -21.85 -14.67 1.08
C THR A 840 -21.77 -13.37 1.87
N GLN A 841 -21.84 -13.48 3.18
CA GLN A 841 -21.56 -12.37 4.09
C GLN A 841 -20.27 -12.63 4.83
N THR A 842 -19.35 -11.68 4.79
CA THR A 842 -18.05 -11.81 5.45
C THR A 842 -17.87 -10.68 6.45
N MET A 843 -17.50 -11.03 7.67
CA MET A 843 -17.14 -10.11 8.74
C MET A 843 -15.69 -10.37 9.16
N ASN A 844 -14.88 -9.32 9.16
CA ASN A 844 -13.53 -9.35 9.72
C ASN A 844 -13.43 -8.33 10.84
N PHE A 845 -12.82 -8.73 11.94
CA PHE A 845 -12.45 -7.86 13.04
C PHE A 845 -10.98 -8.04 13.34
N THR A 846 -10.24 -6.96 13.46
CA THR A 846 -8.82 -6.99 13.81
C THR A 846 -8.54 -5.94 14.88
N GLU A 847 -7.97 -6.38 15.99
CA GLU A 847 -7.43 -5.53 17.03
C GLU A 847 -5.91 -5.68 17.09
N ARG A 848 -5.21 -4.56 17.13
CA ARG A 848 -3.77 -4.50 17.39
C ARG A 848 -3.50 -3.58 18.56
N LEU A 849 -2.87 -4.09 19.57
CA LEU A 849 -2.47 -3.35 20.76
C LEU A 849 -0.94 -3.36 20.87
N LYS A 850 -0.35 -2.19 21.13
CA LYS A 850 1.09 -2.05 21.37
C LYS A 850 1.30 -1.25 22.65
N LEU A 851 2.10 -1.78 23.55
CA LEU A 851 2.64 -1.10 24.73
C LEU A 851 4.11 -0.82 24.48
N THR A 852 4.52 0.43 24.50
CA THR A 852 5.90 0.86 24.28
C THR A 852 6.47 1.44 25.55
N TYR A 853 7.62 0.91 25.99
CA TYR A 853 8.50 1.54 26.98
C TYR A 853 9.73 2.08 26.27
N ARG A 854 10.10 3.34 26.56
CA ARG A 854 11.25 3.98 25.92
C ARG A 854 12.03 4.84 26.90
N ASN A 855 13.34 4.63 26.94
CA ASN A 855 14.27 5.51 27.62
C ASN A 855 15.53 5.73 26.74
N ASN A 856 16.55 6.40 27.25
CA ASN A 856 17.76 6.72 26.50
C ASN A 856 18.56 5.49 26.04
N PHE A 857 18.42 4.34 26.69
CA PHE A 857 19.22 3.14 26.45
C PHE A 857 18.40 2.03 25.79
N VAL A 858 17.13 1.87 26.15
CA VAL A 858 16.31 0.76 25.70
C VAL A 858 14.95 1.22 25.19
N GLU A 859 14.48 0.57 24.13
CA GLU A 859 13.10 0.61 23.69
C GLU A 859 12.56 -0.81 23.69
N ILE A 860 11.43 -1.02 24.35
CA ILE A 860 10.73 -2.31 24.39
C ILE A 860 9.31 -2.06 23.87
N ILE A 861 8.90 -2.86 22.89
CA ILE A 861 7.53 -2.84 22.35
C ILE A 861 6.94 -4.23 22.57
N ALA A 862 5.93 -4.32 23.41
CA ALA A 862 5.11 -5.50 23.56
C ALA A 862 3.83 -5.31 22.76
N GLY A 863 3.47 -6.25 21.90
CA GLY A 863 2.34 -6.16 21.01
C GLY A 863 1.46 -7.38 21.02
N GLY A 864 0.18 -7.19 20.69
CA GLY A 864 -0.77 -8.25 20.42
C GLY A 864 -1.62 -7.91 19.20
N ARG A 865 -1.90 -8.89 18.37
CA ARG A 865 -2.85 -8.80 17.26
C ARG A 865 -3.82 -9.97 17.36
N SER A 866 -5.10 -9.69 17.27
CA SER A 866 -6.14 -10.71 17.11
C SER A 866 -6.97 -10.38 15.87
N ARG A 867 -7.03 -11.30 14.93
CA ARG A 867 -7.90 -11.21 13.76
C ARG A 867 -8.93 -12.32 13.84
N ILE A 868 -10.20 -11.93 13.78
CA ILE A 868 -11.34 -12.82 13.72
C ILE A 868 -12.00 -12.61 12.37
N ALA A 869 -12.15 -13.69 11.61
CA ALA A 869 -12.91 -13.68 10.36
C ALA A 869 -14.06 -14.67 10.47
N LYS A 870 -15.23 -14.27 9.98
CA LYS A 870 -16.42 -15.11 9.91
C LYS A 870 -17.12 -14.89 8.59
N SER A 871 -17.43 -15.98 7.92
CA SER A 871 -18.23 -15.98 6.69
C SER A 871 -19.50 -16.80 6.88
N TRP A 872 -20.59 -16.33 6.31
CA TRP A 872 -21.88 -17.02 6.24
C TRP A 872 -22.24 -17.21 4.77
N TYR A 873 -22.79 -18.36 4.46
CA TYR A 873 -23.17 -18.73 3.10
C TYR A 873 -24.65 -19.09 3.05
N THR A 874 -25.33 -18.80 1.95
CA THR A 874 -26.73 -19.23 1.74
C THR A 874 -26.79 -20.71 1.35
N ILE A 875 -25.85 -21.14 0.51
CA ILE A 875 -25.60 -22.54 0.19
C ILE A 875 -24.63 -23.08 1.24
N GLU A 876 -24.81 -24.30 1.68
CA GLU A 876 -23.91 -24.94 2.66
C GLU A 876 -23.75 -24.12 3.97
N SER A 877 -24.86 -23.71 4.57
CA SER A 877 -24.85 -22.93 5.82
C SER A 877 -24.10 -23.63 6.97
N ALA A 878 -23.97 -24.97 6.93
CA ALA A 878 -23.18 -25.76 7.88
C ALA A 878 -21.68 -25.47 7.80
N ASN A 879 -21.16 -24.95 6.68
CA ASN A 879 -19.76 -24.60 6.48
C ASN A 879 -19.40 -23.19 7.02
N THR A 880 -20.32 -22.53 7.72
CA THR A 880 -20.01 -21.29 8.44
C THR A 880 -18.82 -21.49 9.35
N ASN A 881 -17.72 -20.82 9.05
CA ASN A 881 -16.47 -20.95 9.79
C ASN A 881 -16.09 -19.64 10.50
N VAL A 882 -15.49 -19.77 11.68
CA VAL A 882 -14.90 -18.65 12.44
C VAL A 882 -13.41 -18.91 12.61
N THR A 883 -12.62 -18.26 11.82
CA THR A 883 -11.18 -18.35 11.94
C THR A 883 -10.61 -17.25 12.85
N ARG A 884 -9.61 -17.60 13.62
CA ARG A 884 -8.88 -16.67 14.49
C ARG A 884 -7.38 -16.82 14.23
N ASN A 885 -6.76 -15.71 13.88
CA ASN A 885 -5.33 -15.60 13.73
C ASN A 885 -4.82 -14.59 14.75
N ASN A 886 -4.07 -15.06 15.71
CA ASN A 886 -3.59 -14.28 16.84
C ASN A 886 -2.06 -14.22 16.79
N GLN A 887 -1.51 -13.12 17.30
CA GLN A 887 -0.07 -12.91 17.42
C GLN A 887 0.21 -12.19 18.74
N ALA A 888 1.19 -12.68 19.47
CA ALA A 888 1.87 -11.94 20.50
C ALA A 888 3.29 -11.63 20.03
N SER A 889 3.74 -10.40 20.21
CA SER A 889 5.06 -9.98 19.77
C SER A 889 5.76 -9.18 20.84
N MET A 890 7.08 -9.31 20.89
CA MET A 890 7.96 -8.51 21.71
C MET A 890 9.18 -8.11 20.92
N SER A 891 9.48 -6.82 20.86
CA SER A 891 10.72 -6.33 20.29
C SER A 891 11.48 -5.51 21.32
N MET A 892 12.79 -5.68 21.35
CA MET A 892 13.71 -4.93 22.21
C MET A 892 14.84 -4.36 21.37
N ASN A 893 15.11 -3.08 21.51
CA ASN A 893 16.27 -2.41 20.95
C ASN A 893 17.06 -1.78 22.09
N TRP A 894 18.21 -2.36 22.38
CA TRP A 894 19.08 -1.93 23.49
C TRP A 894 20.41 -1.37 22.98
N THR A 895 20.66 -0.12 23.27
CA THR A 895 21.93 0.57 23.02
C THR A 895 22.80 0.49 24.27
N ILE A 896 23.82 -0.35 24.21
CA ILE A 896 24.73 -0.61 25.33
C ILE A 896 25.90 0.38 25.23
N PRO A 897 26.36 0.98 26.37
CA PRO A 897 27.55 1.81 26.38
C PRO A 897 28.76 1.11 25.75
N GLY A 898 29.60 1.87 25.05
CA GLY A 898 30.75 1.30 24.32
C GLY A 898 30.46 0.98 22.84
N GLY A 899 29.29 1.36 22.32
CA GLY A 899 28.93 1.23 20.90
C GLY A 899 28.49 -0.19 20.51
N LEU A 900 27.96 -0.93 21.47
CA LEU A 900 27.29 -2.22 21.24
C LEU A 900 25.79 -1.97 21.15
N GLY A 901 25.10 -2.63 20.23
CA GLY A 901 23.65 -2.65 20.10
C GLY A 901 23.14 -4.07 20.08
N LEU A 902 21.97 -4.29 20.68
CA LEU A 902 21.25 -5.56 20.66
C LEU A 902 19.83 -5.29 20.23
N VAL A 903 19.37 -5.97 19.16
CA VAL A 903 17.98 -5.97 18.72
C VAL A 903 17.48 -7.39 18.75
N GLY A 904 16.41 -7.62 19.51
CA GLY A 904 15.71 -8.89 19.54
C GLY A 904 14.25 -8.69 19.14
N GLU A 905 13.70 -9.61 18.37
CA GLU A 905 12.29 -9.66 18.01
C GLU A 905 11.80 -11.09 18.18
N PHE A 906 10.72 -11.23 18.92
CA PHE A 906 10.05 -12.51 19.14
C PHE A 906 8.59 -12.36 18.73
N ASN A 907 8.10 -13.29 17.92
CA ASN A 907 6.71 -13.38 17.47
C ASN A 907 6.20 -14.79 17.75
N TYR A 908 5.05 -14.86 18.44
CA TYR A 908 4.29 -16.07 18.65
C TYR A 908 2.97 -15.95 17.93
N ASN A 909 2.74 -16.80 16.92
CA ASN A 909 1.52 -16.85 16.12
C ASN A 909 0.76 -18.13 16.46
N TRP A 910 -0.57 -18.02 16.68
CA TRP A 910 -1.42 -19.19 16.88
C TRP A 910 -2.75 -19.02 16.15
N TYR A 911 -3.25 -20.14 15.69
CA TYR A 911 -4.39 -20.22 14.78
C TYR A 911 -5.50 -21.06 15.37
N LYS A 912 -6.76 -20.70 15.16
CA LYS A 912 -7.95 -21.47 15.61
C LYS A 912 -9.06 -21.37 14.60
N GLY A 913 -9.83 -22.46 14.47
CA GLY A 913 -11.02 -22.51 13.64
C GLY A 913 -10.74 -22.81 12.17
N TYR A 914 -9.54 -23.25 11.83
CA TYR A 914 -9.19 -23.76 10.51
C TYR A 914 -9.63 -25.22 10.40
N LYS A 915 -9.99 -25.69 9.18
CA LYS A 915 -10.40 -27.08 8.96
C LYS A 915 -9.25 -28.02 9.19
N THR A 916 -8.07 -27.67 8.68
CA THR A 916 -6.83 -28.37 9.03
C THR A 916 -6.20 -27.69 10.25
N PRO A 917 -5.93 -28.42 11.34
CA PRO A 917 -5.26 -27.86 12.51
C PRO A 917 -3.91 -27.27 12.13
N GLN A 918 -3.68 -26.02 12.53
CA GLN A 918 -2.43 -25.32 12.27
C GLN A 918 -1.57 -25.30 13.53
N ASP A 919 -0.31 -25.62 13.38
CA ASP A 919 0.65 -25.52 14.47
C ASP A 919 0.99 -24.08 14.79
N ASP A 920 1.25 -23.83 16.05
CA ASP A 920 1.75 -22.57 16.53
C ASP A 920 3.17 -22.30 15.98
N GLU A 921 3.47 -21.01 15.71
CA GLU A 921 4.76 -20.55 15.21
C GLU A 921 5.47 -19.69 16.25
N TYR A 922 6.75 -19.95 16.48
CA TYR A 922 7.63 -19.17 17.34
C TYR A 922 8.80 -18.65 16.50
N VAL A 923 8.75 -17.39 16.07
CA VAL A 923 9.78 -16.78 15.22
C VAL A 923 10.64 -15.86 16.09
N PHE A 924 11.94 -16.13 16.13
CA PHE A 924 12.91 -15.32 16.89
C PHE A 924 14.02 -14.81 15.98
N ASN A 925 14.16 -13.48 15.92
CA ASN A 925 15.21 -12.77 15.20
C ASN A 925 16.11 -12.05 16.20
N LEU A 926 17.42 -12.06 15.95
CA LEU A 926 18.43 -11.40 16.79
C LEU A 926 19.43 -10.66 15.93
N GLU A 927 19.75 -9.43 16.28
CA GLU A 927 20.84 -8.68 15.68
C GLU A 927 21.75 -8.12 16.78
N ILE A 928 23.06 -8.31 16.60
CA ILE A 928 24.11 -7.75 17.43
C ILE A 928 24.92 -6.80 16.56
N THR A 929 25.04 -5.56 16.97
CA THR A 929 25.79 -4.52 16.24
C THR A 929 26.96 -4.00 17.06
N LYS A 930 28.07 -3.69 16.40
CA LYS A 930 29.23 -3.05 17.01
C LYS A 930 29.69 -1.87 16.16
N LEU A 931 29.76 -0.70 16.80
CA LEU A 931 30.31 0.50 16.21
C LEU A 931 31.83 0.46 16.23
N LEU A 932 32.47 0.70 15.08
CA LEU A 932 33.90 0.69 14.85
C LEU A 932 34.37 2.02 14.27
N PHE A 933 35.67 2.32 14.36
CA PHE A 933 36.32 3.46 13.71
C PHE A 933 35.64 4.80 14.00
N LYS A 934 35.42 5.14 15.27
CA LYS A 934 34.73 6.39 15.72
C LYS A 934 33.31 6.50 15.12
N ASN A 935 32.59 5.38 15.04
CA ASN A 935 31.24 5.24 14.50
C ASN A 935 31.13 5.41 12.95
N GLN A 936 32.25 5.30 12.23
CA GLN A 936 32.22 5.30 10.76
C GLN A 936 31.77 3.97 10.18
N CYS A 937 32.05 2.87 10.88
CA CYS A 937 31.64 1.56 10.49
C CYS A 937 30.75 0.89 11.54
N THR A 938 29.82 0.06 11.08
CA THR A 938 29.03 -0.83 11.93
C THR A 938 29.20 -2.25 11.44
N LEU A 939 29.67 -3.12 12.32
CA LEU A 939 29.63 -4.56 12.09
C LEU A 939 28.33 -5.08 12.71
N SER A 940 27.55 -5.85 11.93
CA SER A 940 26.28 -6.43 12.37
C SER A 940 26.27 -7.92 12.09
N LEU A 941 25.91 -8.71 13.09
CA LEU A 941 25.60 -10.13 12.98
C LEU A 941 24.09 -10.28 13.19
N LYS A 942 23.37 -10.78 12.18
CA LYS A 942 21.93 -11.03 12.22
C LYS A 942 21.63 -12.50 12.07
N GLY A 943 20.78 -13.00 12.96
CA GLY A 943 20.16 -14.31 12.83
C GLY A 943 18.66 -14.14 12.62
N TYR A 944 18.16 -14.76 11.59
CA TYR A 944 16.74 -14.77 11.23
C TYR A 944 16.14 -16.13 11.53
N ASP A 945 14.91 -16.13 12.05
CA ASP A 945 14.14 -17.32 12.39
C ASP A 945 14.99 -18.38 13.12
N LEU A 946 15.68 -17.96 14.18
CA LEU A 946 16.64 -18.82 14.90
C LEU A 946 16.01 -20.11 15.43
N LEU A 947 14.70 -20.16 15.56
CA LEU A 947 13.94 -21.34 15.96
C LEU A 947 13.51 -22.21 14.77
N ASN A 948 13.69 -21.73 13.54
CA ASN A 948 13.35 -22.41 12.27
C ASN A 948 11.88 -22.88 12.23
N GLN A 949 10.97 -22.00 12.62
CA GLN A 949 9.53 -22.32 12.69
C GLN A 949 8.66 -21.42 11.83
N SER A 950 9.25 -20.54 11.03
CA SER A 950 8.49 -19.69 10.13
C SER A 950 7.77 -20.52 9.07
N LYS A 951 6.46 -20.38 8.97
CA LYS A 951 5.59 -21.01 7.99
C LYS A 951 4.94 -19.94 7.14
N ASN A 952 4.67 -20.26 5.90
CA ASN A 952 3.97 -19.33 4.99
C ASN A 952 2.67 -19.98 4.51
N LEU A 953 1.71 -20.02 5.43
CA LEU A 953 0.37 -20.53 5.18
C LEU A 953 -0.58 -19.38 4.86
N SER A 954 -1.34 -19.50 3.79
CA SER A 954 -2.50 -18.67 3.50
C SER A 954 -3.75 -19.50 3.40
N VAL A 955 -4.85 -18.99 3.94
CA VAL A 955 -6.17 -19.61 3.88
C VAL A 955 -7.14 -18.68 3.20
N SER A 956 -7.89 -19.20 2.26
CA SER A 956 -8.92 -18.49 1.52
C SER A 956 -10.23 -19.26 1.57
N ASP A 957 -11.29 -18.60 2.02
CA ASP A 957 -12.65 -19.10 2.01
C ASP A 957 -13.47 -18.36 0.96
N SER A 958 -14.18 -19.08 0.14
CA SER A 958 -15.15 -18.55 -0.81
C SER A 958 -16.52 -19.20 -0.59
N SER A 959 -17.48 -18.82 -1.39
CA SER A 959 -18.86 -19.26 -1.29
C SER A 959 -19.04 -20.78 -1.27
N ASN A 960 -18.24 -21.48 -2.05
CA ASN A 960 -18.37 -22.93 -2.24
C ASN A 960 -17.05 -23.67 -2.12
N TYR A 961 -15.94 -23.01 -1.68
CA TYR A 961 -14.69 -23.72 -1.48
C TYR A 961 -13.90 -23.16 -0.29
N HIS A 962 -13.06 -24.00 0.25
CA HIS A 962 -12.02 -23.70 1.21
C HIS A 962 -10.66 -24.07 0.60
N THR A 963 -9.67 -23.17 0.70
CA THR A 963 -8.33 -23.42 0.16
C THR A 963 -7.28 -23.10 1.22
N GLU A 964 -6.37 -24.02 1.44
CA GLU A 964 -5.16 -23.84 2.25
C GLU A 964 -3.95 -23.93 1.31
N THR A 965 -3.06 -22.94 1.40
CA THR A 965 -1.89 -22.84 0.52
C THR A 965 -0.63 -22.60 1.33
N TRP A 966 0.35 -23.46 1.17
CA TRP A 966 1.69 -23.36 1.76
C TRP A 966 2.67 -22.96 0.68
N ASN A 967 3.48 -21.95 0.97
CA ASN A 967 4.55 -21.55 0.08
C ASN A 967 5.90 -21.70 0.77
N ASN A 968 6.95 -21.98 -0.01
CA ASN A 968 8.30 -21.92 0.51
C ASN A 968 8.61 -20.49 1.02
N THR A 969 9.44 -20.40 2.03
CA THR A 969 9.91 -19.16 2.63
C THR A 969 11.39 -19.29 2.97
N LEU A 970 12.02 -18.14 3.23
CA LEU A 970 13.34 -18.15 3.84
C LEU A 970 13.23 -18.77 5.23
N GLY A 971 13.99 -19.83 5.47
CA GLY A 971 14.12 -20.43 6.78
C GLY A 971 15.20 -19.71 7.60
N ARG A 972 15.76 -20.44 8.56
CA ARG A 972 16.80 -19.92 9.45
C ARG A 972 18.10 -19.66 8.71
N TYR A 973 18.63 -18.43 8.83
CA TYR A 973 19.94 -18.07 8.30
C TYR A 973 20.65 -17.04 9.19
N VAL A 974 21.96 -16.98 9.03
CA VAL A 974 22.81 -16.00 9.73
C VAL A 974 23.58 -15.21 8.70
N ILE A 975 23.64 -13.88 8.89
CA ILE A 975 24.34 -12.97 7.99
C ILE A 975 25.22 -11.98 8.78
N LEU A 976 26.47 -11.85 8.37
CA LEU A 976 27.41 -10.87 8.85
C LEU A 976 27.50 -9.73 7.86
N SER A 977 27.30 -8.50 8.32
CA SER A 977 27.29 -7.29 7.48
C SER A 977 28.21 -6.22 8.00
N LEU A 978 28.85 -5.50 7.09
CA LEU A 978 29.63 -4.32 7.37
C LEU A 978 28.99 -3.11 6.67
N THR A 979 28.64 -2.08 7.45
CA THR A 979 28.14 -0.80 6.93
C THR A 979 29.17 0.27 7.13
N TRP A 980 29.62 0.92 6.06
CA TRP A 980 30.52 2.06 6.10
C TRP A 980 29.76 3.35 5.77
N ARG A 981 29.95 4.36 6.63
CA ARG A 981 29.37 5.69 6.49
C ARG A 981 30.45 6.72 6.21
N PHE A 982 30.17 7.62 5.27
CA PHE A 982 31.10 8.66 4.87
C PHE A 982 30.45 10.03 4.73
N GLY A 983 31.29 11.06 4.63
CA GLY A 983 30.85 12.44 4.52
C GLY A 983 30.19 12.95 5.80
N ASN A 984 29.22 13.84 5.66
CA ASN A 984 28.51 14.49 6.79
C ASN A 984 27.73 13.52 7.68
N MET A 985 27.50 12.27 7.26
CA MET A 985 26.85 11.25 8.08
C MET A 985 27.63 10.95 9.38
N ASN A 986 28.94 11.19 9.39
CA ASN A 986 29.78 11.02 10.61
C ASN A 986 29.44 12.02 11.72
N ASN A 987 28.86 13.17 11.39
CA ASN A 987 28.49 14.19 12.35
C ASN A 987 27.12 13.93 13.01
N ALA A 988 26.23 13.21 12.37
CA ALA A 988 24.93 12.83 12.93
C ALA A 988 25.08 11.97 14.20
N SER A 989 26.12 11.14 14.27
CA SER A 989 26.39 10.29 15.43
C SER A 989 26.99 11.07 16.64
N LYS A 990 27.55 12.26 16.42
CA LYS A 990 28.11 13.09 17.48
C LYS A 990 27.05 13.84 18.29
N GLY A 991 25.89 14.14 17.71
CA GLY A 991 24.77 14.80 18.39
C GLY A 991 24.06 13.95 19.44
N MET A 992 24.27 12.62 19.45
CA MET A 992 23.62 11.69 20.38
C MET A 992 24.42 11.38 21.65
N ARG A 993 25.66 11.84 21.80
CA ARG A 993 26.41 11.65 23.03
C ARG A 993 26.27 12.88 23.92
N GLY A 994 25.52 12.74 25.01
CA GLY A 994 25.55 13.71 26.12
C GLY A 994 27.00 13.96 26.55
N ARG A 995 27.46 15.21 26.48
CA ARG A 995 28.73 15.65 27.05
C ARG A 995 28.68 15.42 28.57
N GLY A 996 29.55 14.56 29.06
CA GLY A 996 29.92 14.57 30.46
C GLY A 996 30.63 15.89 30.80
N PRO A 997 30.64 16.32 32.08
CA PRO A 997 31.23 17.59 32.51
C PRO A 997 32.74 17.55 32.31
N GLY A 998 33.26 18.38 31.41
CA GLY A 998 34.68 18.56 31.14
C GLY A 998 35.09 20.01 31.36
N GLY A 999 36.13 20.20 32.09
CA GLY A 999 36.68 21.41 32.67
C GLY A 999 37.11 22.57 31.73
N PRO A 1000 37.60 23.69 32.30
CA PRO A 1000 37.74 24.98 31.62
C PRO A 1000 38.95 25.03 30.69
N GLY A 1001 38.77 25.48 29.48
CA GLY A 1001 39.81 25.68 28.48
C GLY A 1001 39.78 27.08 27.88
N HIS A 1002 40.93 27.67 27.86
CA HIS A 1002 41.33 29.02 27.48
C HIS A 1002 40.66 29.64 26.24
N GLY A 1003 40.41 30.97 26.33
CA GLY A 1003 39.86 31.78 25.23
C GLY A 1003 40.94 32.22 24.22
N PRO A 1004 40.57 32.59 23.02
CA PRO A 1004 41.40 33.29 22.05
C PRO A 1004 41.08 34.78 21.98
N GLY A 1005 42.12 35.55 21.73
CA GLY A 1005 42.13 37.01 21.70
C GLY A 1005 41.51 37.65 20.44
N PRO A 1006 41.49 38.99 20.39
CA PRO A 1006 40.67 39.75 19.45
C PRO A 1006 41.34 39.96 18.07
N GLY A 1007 40.60 39.85 17.01
CA GLY A 1007 41.02 40.14 15.66
C GLY A 1007 40.07 41.11 14.94
N GLY A 1008 40.63 42.05 14.20
CA GLY A 1008 40.16 43.30 13.67
C GLY A 1008 39.06 43.33 12.59
N PRO A 1009 38.74 44.51 11.99
CA PRO A 1009 37.48 44.80 11.33
C PRO A 1009 37.48 44.40 9.83
N PRO A 1010 36.30 44.30 9.20
CA PRO A 1010 36.17 43.91 7.78
C PRO A 1010 36.25 45.11 6.83
N PRO A 1011 36.70 44.94 5.58
CA PRO A 1011 36.63 45.99 4.57
C PRO A 1011 35.27 46.08 3.90
N MET A 1012 34.88 47.33 3.56
CA MET A 1012 33.77 47.68 2.70
C MET A 1012 34.07 47.32 1.24
N MET A 1013 33.14 46.75 0.56
CA MET A 1013 32.55 47.16 -0.71
C MET A 1013 31.52 46.10 -1.14
#